data_4e422fbb5c146bbd81ce7daf8a5d726f
#
_entry.id   4e422fbb5c146bbd81ce7daf8a5d726f
#
_cell.length_a   1.000
_cell.length_b   1.000
_cell.length_c   1.000
_cell.angle_alpha   90.00
_cell.angle_beta   90.00
_cell.angle_gamma   90.00
#
_symmetry.space_group_name_H-M   'P 1'
#
loop_
_entity.id
_entity.type
_entity.pdbx_description
1 polymer ?
#
loop_
_entity_poly.entity_id
_entity_poly.type
_entity_poly.pdbx_seq_one_letter_code
_entity_poly.pdbx_strand_id
1 'polypeptide(L)'
;MNKTVILKTLLLGGLLTSSWLGGCSNDSSESTQPDNTGQLAFDLQVAPGLVLNTVNYTIVGPAGFSRTSAIDVTHSSTISAIISGIPFGIGYQITLRAMTVDSRATCLGSATFDIDGPDTRSVAVHATCELQPGTGSIIVNGTLNVCPRIDGIDATPAEVAVGSAIAIAATATDIDHAPSALTYHWATTSGTLAGDTTPSPALTCTHAGLVTVALAVSDGDPACASARSVDVVCSEPAPQTAIKHVIVLVGENRTFDHTFGTYVPRAGQTVSNLLSKGIINADGSPGPNFALAAQAEAAPQAGYYISPASKTRYAVLPGPSTSGAPTAQRPTAPPFQNLDQAAAETDIAPADLALLTTGATGLPARVLDTRVTNAGALPDGPFRLTGATMPYDAYTGDTIHRFYQMWQQTNCSVAQATPDNPSGCLSDLFPFVAVSFSTADNGVGSSMGFFDVNRGDVPFFKLLADTYAMSDNMHQSFQGGTGANHSMLAFGDAVAWTDGHGNPVAPPASLLANPNPRAGTNNRYTVDGNWSNCSDATAPGVGAILNYLGALPHRPNPNCAPNTYYYLNNTNPAYDPNGTLKTTGTFVPPTIQRSIGDSLSDKGISWKFYGGGFNRGTGYCQICNPFEYQTQFMADAAIRNEHMKDTVDMFTDIANGTLPSVSYAHPDGALDGHPSSSKLGLYEAYVKTILTKLDANPALKASTLVIVTFDEGGGYYDSGFIQPIDFFGDGTRIPLILVSPYTRGGKINHGYADHVSILKFIERNWGLAPITSRSRDNYPNPIVTADNPYVPTNMPAITDLFDMFDFNQ
;
A
#
# COMPACT_ATOMS: atom_id res chain seq x y z
N MET A 1 37.94 26.85 32.53
CA MET A 1 38.47 27.94 31.67
C MET A 1 37.36 28.33 30.76
N ASN A 2 36.75 29.36 31.16
CA ASN A 2 36.49 30.66 30.50
C ASN A 2 35.71 30.58 29.25
N LYS A 3 34.43 30.95 29.30
CA LYS A 3 33.72 32.28 29.28
C LYS A 3 33.43 32.69 27.85
N THR A 4 32.27 33.20 27.36
CA THR A 4 31.30 34.15 27.93
C THR A 4 30.25 34.35 26.86
N VAL A 5 28.89 34.11 26.98
CA VAL A 5 27.81 34.99 27.45
C VAL A 5 27.85 36.41 26.83
N ILE A 6 26.69 36.78 26.27
CA ILE A 6 25.94 38.02 26.36
C ILE A 6 24.86 38.04 25.26
N LEU A 7 23.59 37.92 25.39
CA LEU A 7 22.51 38.57 26.19
C LEU A 7 22.27 40.02 25.82
N LYS A 8 20.98 40.28 25.63
CA LYS A 8 20.19 41.52 25.82
C LYS A 8 19.64 42.20 24.55
N THR A 9 18.51 42.77 24.49
CA THR A 9 17.31 42.91 25.35
C THR A 9 16.35 43.83 24.59
N LEU A 10 15.08 43.51 24.63
CA LEU A 10 13.87 44.30 24.96
C LEU A 10 13.81 45.79 24.62
N LEU A 11 12.68 46.25 24.10
CA LEU A 11 11.68 47.19 24.66
C LEU A 11 10.71 47.60 23.57
N LEU A 12 9.42 47.36 23.66
CA LEU A 12 8.32 47.97 24.47
C LEU A 12 7.91 49.38 24.04
N GLY A 13 6.62 49.49 23.77
CA GLY A 13 5.86 50.74 23.87
C GLY A 13 5.28 51.21 22.54
N GLY A 14 4.04 51.54 22.37
CA GLY A 14 3.01 51.81 23.30
C GLY A 14 1.71 52.06 22.52
N LEU A 15 0.62 51.87 23.19
CA LEU A 15 -0.75 52.28 22.83
C LEU A 15 -0.85 53.79 22.55
N LEU A 16 -1.74 54.15 21.64
CA LEU A 16 -2.65 55.31 21.90
C LEU A 16 -3.92 55.19 21.04
N THR A 17 -5.02 55.14 21.74
CA THR A 17 -6.42 55.28 21.35
C THR A 17 -6.74 56.67 20.86
N SER A 18 -7.61 56.83 19.89
CA SER A 18 -8.64 57.85 19.94
C SER A 18 -9.80 57.49 19.01
N SER A 19 -10.93 57.27 19.65
CA SER A 19 -12.29 57.35 19.13
C SER A 19 -12.60 58.75 18.59
N TRP A 20 -13.47 58.87 17.61
CA TRP A 20 -14.58 59.83 17.61
C TRP A 20 -15.70 59.39 16.65
N LEU A 21 -16.88 59.54 17.18
CA LEU A 21 -18.22 59.31 16.68
C LEU A 21 -18.71 60.37 15.67
N GLY A 22 -19.67 59.99 14.89
CA GLY A 22 -20.63 60.82 14.18
C GLY A 22 -21.06 60.17 12.88
N GLY A 23 -22.13 59.64 12.73
CA GLY A 23 -23.54 59.77 12.92
C GLY A 23 -24.17 60.44 11.70
N CYS A 24 -24.97 59.71 10.96
CA CYS A 24 -26.36 59.97 10.59
C CYS A 24 -26.81 59.15 9.36
N SER A 25 -27.89 58.48 9.63
CA SER A 25 -28.85 57.84 8.77
C SER A 25 -29.12 58.46 7.40
N ASN A 26 -29.31 57.59 6.37
CA ASN A 26 -30.58 57.59 5.64
C ASN A 26 -30.81 56.25 4.94
N ASP A 27 -31.99 55.74 5.14
CA ASP A 27 -32.63 54.69 4.43
C ASP A 27 -32.63 54.91 2.92
N SER A 28 -32.16 53.86 2.20
CA SER A 28 -32.72 53.52 0.91
C SER A 28 -32.53 52.04 0.69
N SER A 29 -33.62 51.31 0.66
CA SER A 29 -33.73 49.93 0.23
C SER A 29 -33.19 49.73 -1.17
N GLU A 30 -32.01 49.12 -1.27
CA GLU A 30 -31.55 48.55 -2.55
C GLU A 30 -31.64 47.03 -2.46
N SER A 31 -32.44 46.51 -3.39
CA SER A 31 -32.57 45.09 -3.66
C SER A 31 -31.19 44.52 -4.02
N THR A 32 -30.68 43.59 -3.23
CA THR A 32 -29.54 42.77 -3.58
C THR A 32 -29.94 41.83 -4.69
N GLN A 33 -29.79 42.26 -5.94
CA GLN A 33 -29.66 41.40 -7.09
C GLN A 33 -28.28 40.68 -6.96
N PRO A 34 -28.15 39.39 -7.12
CA PRO A 34 -26.83 38.72 -7.09
C PRO A 34 -25.97 39.28 -8.20
N ASP A 35 -24.79 39.74 -7.87
CA ASP A 35 -23.79 40.19 -8.86
C ASP A 35 -23.49 39.07 -9.87
N ASN A 36 -24.02 39.15 -11.08
CA ASN A 36 -23.77 38.27 -12.22
C ASN A 36 -22.39 38.57 -12.84
N THR A 37 -21.34 38.60 -12.01
CA THR A 37 -19.97 38.88 -12.49
C THR A 37 -19.01 37.84 -11.93
N GLY A 38 -18.09 37.38 -12.79
CA GLY A 38 -17.00 36.50 -12.44
C GLY A 38 -15.63 37.15 -12.50
N GLN A 39 -14.59 36.38 -12.28
CA GLN A 39 -13.20 36.83 -12.29
C GLN A 39 -12.38 36.07 -13.33
N LEU A 40 -11.44 36.75 -13.94
CA LEU A 40 -10.45 36.19 -14.83
C LEU A 40 -9.08 36.28 -14.19
N ALA A 41 -8.36 35.14 -14.06
CA ALA A 41 -6.95 35.10 -13.70
C ALA A 41 -6.11 34.66 -14.92
N PHE A 42 -4.96 35.27 -15.11
CA PHE A 42 -3.99 34.79 -16.07
C PHE A 42 -2.57 34.95 -15.52
N ASP A 43 -1.67 34.10 -15.98
CA ASP A 43 -0.25 34.11 -15.66
C ASP A 43 0.54 33.92 -16.95
N LEU A 44 1.53 34.76 -17.15
CA LEU A 44 2.37 34.81 -18.37
C LEU A 44 3.84 34.92 -17.98
N GLN A 45 4.69 34.01 -18.44
CA GLN A 45 6.14 34.18 -18.31
C GLN A 45 6.70 35.11 -19.41
N VAL A 46 7.52 36.06 -19.00
CA VAL A 46 8.26 36.93 -19.91
C VAL A 46 9.53 36.22 -20.35
N ALA A 47 9.83 36.19 -21.64
CA ALA A 47 11.04 35.57 -22.17
C ALA A 47 12.31 36.18 -21.52
N PRO A 48 13.35 35.36 -21.21
CA PRO A 48 14.57 35.84 -20.59
C PRO A 48 15.24 36.97 -21.44
N GLY A 49 15.56 38.08 -20.77
CA GLY A 49 16.23 39.23 -21.40
C GLY A 49 15.30 40.36 -21.86
N LEU A 50 13.98 40.18 -21.83
CA LEU A 50 13.03 41.26 -22.06
C LEU A 50 12.60 41.89 -20.73
N VAL A 51 12.67 43.24 -20.67
CA VAL A 51 12.21 43.99 -19.49
C VAL A 51 10.99 44.79 -19.88
N LEU A 52 9.87 44.51 -19.22
CA LEU A 52 8.59 45.23 -19.42
C LEU A 52 8.28 45.96 -18.12
N ASN A 53 7.71 47.18 -18.23
CA ASN A 53 7.22 47.91 -17.07
C ASN A 53 5.70 47.86 -16.99
N THR A 54 5.01 47.83 -18.13
CA THR A 54 3.57 47.88 -18.20
C THR A 54 3.05 47.03 -19.35
N VAL A 55 2.00 46.27 -19.07
CA VAL A 55 1.24 45.49 -20.05
C VAL A 55 -0.17 46.03 -20.10
N ASN A 56 -0.58 46.56 -21.24
CA ASN A 56 -1.97 46.96 -21.47
C ASN A 56 -2.82 45.77 -21.89
N TYR A 57 -4.01 45.64 -21.30
CA TYR A 57 -4.96 44.66 -21.76
C TYR A 57 -6.26 45.29 -22.23
N THR A 58 -6.92 44.63 -23.18
CA THR A 58 -8.27 44.93 -23.61
C THR A 58 -9.07 43.65 -23.61
N ILE A 59 -10.21 43.64 -22.89
CA ILE A 59 -11.20 42.54 -22.94
C ILE A 59 -12.40 43.07 -23.71
N VAL A 60 -12.80 42.32 -24.72
CA VAL A 60 -14.08 42.53 -25.43
C VAL A 60 -14.96 41.31 -25.30
N GLY A 61 -16.27 41.51 -25.28
CA GLY A 61 -17.21 40.41 -25.05
C GLY A 61 -18.63 40.70 -25.53
N PRO A 62 -19.57 39.78 -25.21
CA PRO A 62 -20.94 39.88 -25.62
C PRO A 62 -21.62 41.17 -25.09
N ALA A 63 -22.74 41.55 -25.74
CA ALA A 63 -23.51 42.74 -25.43
C ALA A 63 -22.73 44.06 -25.45
N GLY A 64 -21.58 44.09 -26.18
CA GLY A 64 -20.75 45.31 -26.32
C GLY A 64 -19.83 45.58 -25.12
N PHE A 65 -19.62 44.57 -24.25
CA PHE A 65 -18.67 44.70 -23.17
C PHE A 65 -17.27 45.00 -23.68
N SER A 66 -16.66 46.05 -23.13
CA SER A 66 -15.26 46.38 -23.39
C SER A 66 -14.61 46.99 -22.16
N ARG A 67 -13.45 46.48 -21.80
CA ARG A 67 -12.64 46.98 -20.69
C ARG A 67 -11.17 47.00 -21.05
N THR A 68 -10.56 48.16 -20.88
CA THR A 68 -9.13 48.36 -21.12
C THR A 68 -8.48 48.91 -19.86
N SER A 69 -7.33 48.34 -19.48
CA SER A 69 -6.51 48.84 -18.37
C SER A 69 -5.07 48.38 -18.53
N ALA A 70 -4.21 48.70 -17.57
CA ALA A 70 -2.79 48.39 -17.58
C ALA A 70 -2.41 47.58 -16.31
N ILE A 71 -1.44 46.69 -16.50
CA ILE A 71 -0.83 45.90 -15.42
C ILE A 71 0.61 46.41 -15.27
N ASP A 72 0.96 46.83 -14.04
CA ASP A 72 2.34 47.19 -13.71
C ASP A 72 3.12 45.91 -13.40
N VAL A 73 4.17 45.66 -14.16
CA VAL A 73 5.06 44.51 -14.05
C VAL A 73 6.48 44.90 -13.72
N THR A 74 6.72 46.13 -13.28
CA THR A 74 8.06 46.68 -13.02
C THR A 74 8.88 45.82 -12.04
N HIS A 75 8.25 45.09 -11.13
CA HIS A 75 8.89 44.27 -10.10
C HIS A 75 8.50 42.80 -10.17
N SER A 76 7.99 42.32 -11.29
CA SER A 76 7.57 40.93 -11.45
C SER A 76 8.27 40.27 -12.63
N SER A 77 8.67 39.03 -12.44
CA SER A 77 9.19 38.16 -13.52
C SER A 77 8.06 37.47 -14.31
N THR A 78 6.83 37.64 -13.90
CA THR A 78 5.63 37.08 -14.53
C THR A 78 4.59 38.18 -14.73
N ILE A 79 3.76 38.06 -15.76
CA ILE A 79 2.59 38.91 -15.99
C ILE A 79 1.40 38.12 -15.46
N SER A 80 0.99 38.39 -14.23
CA SER A 80 -0.19 37.78 -13.62
C SER A 80 -1.16 38.87 -13.16
N ALA A 81 -2.44 38.63 -13.35
CA ALA A 81 -3.48 39.53 -12.87
C ALA A 81 -4.80 38.81 -12.65
N ILE A 82 -5.53 39.24 -11.64
CA ILE A 82 -6.92 38.85 -11.43
C ILE A 82 -7.80 40.04 -11.80
N ILE A 83 -8.66 39.89 -12.81
CA ILE A 83 -9.56 40.94 -13.27
C ILE A 83 -10.99 40.54 -12.85
N SER A 84 -11.57 41.24 -11.89
CA SER A 84 -12.92 40.99 -11.39
C SER A 84 -13.97 41.87 -12.05
N GLY A 85 -15.26 41.54 -11.87
CA GLY A 85 -16.37 42.34 -12.38
C GLY A 85 -16.58 42.22 -13.91
N ILE A 86 -16.31 41.03 -14.49
CA ILE A 86 -16.66 40.68 -15.86
C ILE A 86 -18.02 40.00 -15.82
N PRO A 87 -19.05 40.47 -16.54
CA PRO A 87 -20.38 39.85 -16.56
C PRO A 87 -20.34 38.41 -17.05
N PHE A 88 -21.31 37.58 -16.61
CA PHE A 88 -21.45 36.22 -17.15
C PHE A 88 -21.72 36.27 -18.66
N GLY A 89 -21.02 35.47 -19.42
CA GLY A 89 -21.15 35.38 -20.87
C GLY A 89 -20.11 34.46 -21.51
N ILE A 90 -20.34 34.11 -22.76
CA ILE A 90 -19.45 33.26 -23.54
C ILE A 90 -18.81 34.05 -24.69
N GLY A 91 -17.61 33.67 -25.08
CA GLY A 91 -16.91 34.26 -26.24
C GLY A 91 -16.22 35.59 -25.91
N TYR A 92 -15.76 35.83 -24.68
CA TYR A 92 -14.86 36.95 -24.39
C TYR A 92 -13.51 36.74 -25.05
N GLN A 93 -12.91 37.85 -25.49
CA GLN A 93 -11.53 37.86 -25.96
C GLN A 93 -10.71 38.87 -25.16
N ILE A 94 -9.57 38.42 -24.62
CA ILE A 94 -8.54 39.28 -24.02
C ILE A 94 -7.41 39.46 -25.02
N THR A 95 -6.95 40.69 -25.15
CA THR A 95 -5.75 41.05 -25.94
C THR A 95 -4.76 41.76 -25.02
N LEU A 96 -3.52 41.30 -24.99
CA LEU A 96 -2.41 41.93 -24.25
C LEU A 96 -1.47 42.65 -25.24
N ARG A 97 -1.03 43.85 -24.87
CA ARG A 97 -0.02 44.59 -25.61
C ARG A 97 0.98 45.22 -24.64
N ALA A 98 2.26 44.96 -24.88
CA ALA A 98 3.35 45.54 -24.11
C ALA A 98 4.46 46.03 -25.04
N MET A 99 5.25 46.97 -24.54
CA MET A 99 6.47 47.43 -25.20
C MET A 99 7.62 47.31 -24.21
N THR A 100 8.79 46.84 -24.65
CA THR A 100 9.97 46.77 -23.81
C THR A 100 10.43 48.16 -23.36
N VAL A 101 11.10 48.25 -22.20
CA VAL A 101 11.58 49.51 -21.61
C VAL A 101 12.49 50.29 -22.55
N ASP A 102 13.25 49.59 -23.38
CA ASP A 102 14.14 50.15 -24.38
C ASP A 102 13.44 50.47 -25.72
N SER A 103 12.13 50.25 -25.80
CA SER A 103 11.26 50.46 -26.95
C SER A 103 11.66 49.67 -28.22
N ARG A 104 12.47 48.61 -28.07
CA ARG A 104 12.98 47.80 -29.17
C ARG A 104 12.06 46.67 -29.58
N ALA A 105 11.17 46.24 -28.72
CA ALA A 105 10.22 45.17 -29.04
C ALA A 105 8.80 45.54 -28.62
N THR A 106 7.82 45.13 -29.41
CA THR A 106 6.40 45.17 -29.08
C THR A 106 5.90 43.75 -28.94
N CYS A 107 5.24 43.45 -27.82
CA CYS A 107 4.67 42.13 -27.51
C CYS A 107 3.16 42.20 -27.70
N LEU A 108 2.58 41.20 -28.36
CA LEU A 108 1.14 41.06 -28.59
C LEU A 108 0.72 39.62 -28.29
N GLY A 109 -0.42 39.46 -27.62
CA GLY A 109 -1.04 38.15 -27.34
C GLY A 109 -2.54 38.26 -27.20
N SER A 110 -3.28 37.22 -27.53
CA SER A 110 -4.72 37.18 -27.34
C SER A 110 -5.20 35.75 -27.00
N ALA A 111 -6.30 35.67 -26.24
CA ALA A 111 -6.99 34.42 -25.97
C ALA A 111 -8.49 34.65 -25.80
N THR A 112 -9.29 33.61 -26.01
CA THR A 112 -10.73 33.62 -25.78
C THR A 112 -11.07 32.85 -24.52
N PHE A 113 -12.14 33.27 -23.83
CA PHE A 113 -12.59 32.62 -22.58
C PHE A 113 -14.09 32.88 -22.35
N ASP A 114 -14.66 32.12 -21.42
CA ASP A 114 -16.03 32.23 -20.98
C ASP A 114 -16.08 32.52 -19.47
N ILE A 115 -17.09 33.27 -19.03
CA ILE A 115 -17.40 33.51 -17.63
C ILE A 115 -18.79 32.94 -17.37
N ASP A 116 -18.86 31.76 -16.79
CA ASP A 116 -20.08 30.97 -16.55
C ASP A 116 -20.49 30.90 -15.07
N GLY A 117 -19.73 31.52 -14.16
CA GLY A 117 -19.98 31.56 -12.73
C GLY A 117 -19.18 32.62 -11.98
N PRO A 118 -19.40 32.79 -10.67
CA PRO A 118 -18.68 33.76 -9.84
C PRO A 118 -17.21 33.36 -9.56
N ASP A 119 -16.82 32.13 -9.89
CA ASP A 119 -15.49 31.63 -9.65
C ASP A 119 -14.44 32.28 -10.55
N THR A 120 -13.18 32.29 -10.10
CA THR A 120 -12.05 32.79 -10.88
C THR A 120 -11.72 31.82 -12.01
N ARG A 121 -11.81 32.28 -13.26
CA ARG A 121 -11.37 31.49 -14.43
C ARG A 121 -9.91 31.80 -14.76
N SER A 122 -9.13 30.77 -15.05
CA SER A 122 -7.74 30.91 -15.47
C SER A 122 -7.67 30.80 -16.99
N VAL A 123 -6.97 31.75 -17.61
CA VAL A 123 -6.77 31.80 -19.06
C VAL A 123 -5.28 32.01 -19.37
N ALA A 124 -4.71 31.13 -20.17
CA ALA A 124 -3.37 31.29 -20.68
C ALA A 124 -3.40 32.17 -21.94
N VAL A 125 -2.62 33.23 -21.96
CA VAL A 125 -2.48 34.12 -23.13
C VAL A 125 -1.04 34.03 -23.64
N HIS A 126 -0.81 33.55 -24.85
CA HIS A 126 0.51 33.56 -25.48
C HIS A 126 0.77 34.88 -26.13
N ALA A 127 1.85 35.57 -25.72
CA ALA A 127 2.27 36.82 -26.30
C ALA A 127 3.59 36.64 -27.07
N THR A 128 3.62 37.05 -28.33
CA THR A 128 4.84 37.08 -29.16
C THR A 128 5.41 38.51 -29.21
N CYS A 129 6.74 38.64 -29.10
CA CYS A 129 7.41 39.93 -29.14
C CYS A 129 8.19 40.10 -30.45
N GLU A 130 7.91 41.19 -31.18
CA GLU A 130 8.60 41.53 -32.42
C GLU A 130 9.53 42.71 -32.20
N LEU A 131 10.79 42.59 -32.67
CA LEU A 131 11.76 43.69 -32.65
C LEU A 131 11.42 44.75 -33.74
N GLN A 132 11.43 46.03 -33.36
CA GLN A 132 11.27 47.12 -34.32
C GLN A 132 12.53 47.23 -35.17
N PRO A 133 12.42 47.36 -36.51
CA PRO A 133 13.59 47.51 -37.36
C PRO A 133 14.26 48.86 -37.14
N GLY A 134 15.46 48.86 -36.59
CA GLY A 134 16.33 50.05 -36.53
C GLY A 134 17.09 50.24 -37.86
N THR A 135 16.94 51.42 -38.53
CA THR A 135 17.65 51.73 -39.73
C THR A 135 19.12 52.14 -39.47
N GLY A 136 20.04 51.34 -39.96
CA GLY A 136 21.46 51.69 -40.07
C GLY A 136 22.06 50.96 -41.26
N SER A 137 22.69 51.70 -42.17
CA SER A 137 23.28 51.14 -43.38
C SER A 137 24.70 50.71 -43.12
N ILE A 138 24.97 49.40 -43.24
CA ILE A 138 26.33 48.87 -43.41
C ILE A 138 26.34 48.01 -44.66
N ILE A 139 27.30 48.32 -45.59
CA ILE A 139 27.57 47.42 -46.70
C ILE A 139 28.47 46.32 -46.21
N VAL A 140 27.90 45.12 -46.12
CA VAL A 140 28.65 43.88 -45.84
C VAL A 140 28.39 42.94 -47.02
N ASN A 141 29.43 42.56 -47.71
CA ASN A 141 29.39 41.43 -48.63
C ASN A 141 29.48 40.11 -47.87
N GLY A 142 28.32 39.58 -47.48
CA GLY A 142 28.19 38.31 -46.85
C GLY A 142 26.79 37.74 -47.14
N THR A 143 26.67 36.47 -47.31
CA THR A 143 25.35 35.77 -47.37
C THR A 143 24.65 35.96 -46.06
N LEU A 144 23.53 36.65 -46.05
CA LEU A 144 22.66 36.77 -44.88
C LEU A 144 21.87 35.45 -44.74
N ASN A 145 22.03 34.76 -43.58
CA ASN A 145 21.17 33.65 -43.19
C ASN A 145 20.09 34.15 -42.21
N VAL A 146 18.82 33.87 -42.49
CA VAL A 146 17.69 34.19 -41.60
C VAL A 146 17.31 32.92 -40.87
N CYS A 147 17.56 32.89 -39.59
CA CYS A 147 17.30 31.70 -38.77
C CYS A 147 15.85 31.19 -38.84
N PRO A 148 15.64 29.88 -38.87
CA PRO A 148 14.32 29.28 -38.89
C PRO A 148 13.51 29.65 -37.65
N ARG A 149 12.20 29.73 -37.80
CA ARG A 149 11.25 30.02 -36.72
C ARG A 149 10.27 28.87 -36.57
N ILE A 150 10.07 28.41 -35.32
CA ILE A 150 8.99 27.48 -34.98
C ILE A 150 7.71 28.29 -34.76
N ASP A 151 6.75 28.17 -35.66
CA ASP A 151 5.48 28.92 -35.65
C ASP A 151 4.52 28.32 -34.60
N GLY A 152 4.42 26.99 -34.53
CA GLY A 152 3.59 26.28 -33.57
C GLY A 152 3.99 24.83 -33.33
N ILE A 153 3.56 24.29 -32.20
CA ILE A 153 3.57 22.87 -31.90
C ILE A 153 2.16 22.53 -31.40
N ASP A 154 1.50 21.61 -32.08
CA ASP A 154 0.20 21.07 -31.70
C ASP A 154 0.35 19.65 -31.20
N ALA A 155 -0.30 19.31 -30.08
CA ALA A 155 -0.37 17.94 -29.52
C ALA A 155 -1.85 17.54 -29.42
N THR A 156 -2.23 16.43 -30.04
CA THR A 156 -3.64 16.02 -30.09
C THR A 156 -3.80 14.50 -29.94
N PRO A 157 -4.56 14.04 -28.95
CA PRO A 157 -5.06 14.81 -27.80
C PRO A 157 -3.91 15.25 -26.89
N ALA A 158 -4.11 16.26 -26.04
CA ALA A 158 -3.09 16.75 -25.11
C ALA A 158 -2.92 15.85 -23.89
N GLU A 159 -3.86 14.92 -23.66
CA GLU A 159 -3.85 13.94 -22.59
C GLU A 159 -4.28 12.56 -23.11
N VAL A 160 -3.53 11.51 -22.77
CA VAL A 160 -3.85 10.12 -23.06
C VAL A 160 -3.39 9.21 -21.91
N ALA A 161 -4.03 8.06 -21.77
CA ALA A 161 -3.56 7.04 -20.83
C ALA A 161 -2.22 6.42 -21.29
N VAL A 162 -1.45 5.96 -20.31
CA VAL A 162 -0.22 5.16 -20.54
C VAL A 162 -0.51 4.02 -21.53
N GLY A 163 0.43 3.77 -22.45
CA GLY A 163 0.28 2.83 -23.56
C GLY A 163 -0.38 3.43 -24.81
N SER A 164 -0.94 4.64 -24.74
CA SER A 164 -1.56 5.34 -25.88
C SER A 164 -0.61 6.37 -26.49
N ALA A 165 -0.91 6.79 -27.71
CA ALA A 165 -0.07 7.73 -28.45
C ALA A 165 -0.73 9.12 -28.57
N ILE A 166 0.09 10.17 -28.46
CA ILE A 166 -0.23 11.58 -28.74
C ILE A 166 0.36 11.92 -30.09
N ALA A 167 -0.44 12.37 -31.03
CA ALA A 167 0.04 12.90 -32.28
C ALA A 167 0.56 14.35 -32.07
N ILE A 168 1.79 14.62 -32.48
CA ILE A 168 2.41 15.92 -32.34
C ILE A 168 2.68 16.43 -33.76
N ALA A 169 2.44 17.73 -34.00
CA ALA A 169 2.74 18.35 -35.27
C ALA A 169 3.39 19.70 -35.01
N ALA A 170 4.48 20.00 -35.72
CA ALA A 170 5.12 21.28 -35.68
C ALA A 170 5.02 21.97 -37.04
N THR A 171 4.84 23.31 -37.01
CA THR A 171 5.00 24.20 -38.14
C THR A 171 6.22 25.05 -37.89
N ALA A 172 7.11 25.11 -38.88
CA ALA A 172 8.28 25.97 -38.86
C ALA A 172 8.48 26.62 -40.24
N THR A 173 8.94 27.86 -40.25
CA THR A 173 9.23 28.64 -41.46
C THR A 173 10.67 29.11 -41.47
N ASP A 174 11.24 29.10 -42.66
CA ASP A 174 12.52 29.67 -42.98
C ASP A 174 12.34 30.51 -44.24
N ILE A 175 12.57 31.84 -44.14
CA ILE A 175 12.18 32.82 -45.16
C ILE A 175 13.11 32.78 -46.37
N ASP A 176 14.40 32.52 -46.15
CA ASP A 176 15.40 32.50 -47.20
C ASP A 176 15.72 31.09 -47.72
N HIS A 177 15.19 30.06 -47.03
CA HIS A 177 15.39 28.66 -47.39
C HIS A 177 16.86 28.23 -47.48
N ALA A 178 17.75 28.91 -46.72
CA ALA A 178 19.19 28.72 -46.72
C ALA A 178 19.75 28.53 -45.32
N PRO A 179 20.94 27.92 -45.17
CA PRO A 179 21.77 27.28 -46.19
C PRO A 179 21.27 25.88 -46.58
N SER A 180 20.33 25.29 -45.89
CA SER A 180 19.76 23.96 -46.21
C SER A 180 18.29 23.84 -45.82
N ALA A 181 17.65 22.78 -46.24
CA ALA A 181 16.28 22.47 -45.84
C ALA A 181 16.22 22.26 -44.32
N LEU A 182 15.07 22.63 -43.72
CA LEU A 182 14.84 22.48 -42.27
C LEU A 182 14.99 21.04 -41.82
N THR A 183 15.74 20.85 -40.75
CA THR A 183 15.84 19.58 -39.98
C THR A 183 15.15 19.72 -38.65
N TYR A 184 14.48 18.66 -38.24
CA TYR A 184 13.73 18.57 -36.97
C TYR A 184 14.43 17.59 -36.01
N HIS A 185 14.50 17.93 -34.75
CA HIS A 185 14.99 17.03 -33.73
C HIS A 185 14.12 17.17 -32.47
N TRP A 186 13.47 16.09 -32.13
CA TRP A 186 12.60 16.04 -30.98
C TRP A 186 13.24 15.28 -29.81
N ALA A 187 12.98 15.74 -28.59
CA ALA A 187 13.35 15.09 -27.35
C ALA A 187 12.16 15.10 -26.38
N THR A 188 12.09 14.14 -25.50
CA THR A 188 11.03 14.03 -24.49
C THR A 188 11.62 13.73 -23.11
N THR A 189 10.96 14.21 -22.04
CA THR A 189 11.34 13.90 -20.66
C THR A 189 10.91 12.48 -20.24
N SER A 190 9.89 11.92 -20.93
CA SER A 190 9.38 10.54 -20.69
C SER A 190 8.67 10.05 -21.94
N GLY A 191 8.46 8.74 -22.04
CA GLY A 191 7.81 8.14 -23.21
C GLY A 191 8.76 7.86 -24.37
N THR A 192 8.21 7.36 -25.48
CA THR A 192 8.96 7.04 -26.69
C THR A 192 8.43 7.86 -27.88
N LEU A 193 9.32 8.50 -28.63
CA LEU A 193 8.99 9.24 -29.83
C LEU A 193 9.23 8.38 -31.08
N ALA A 194 8.21 8.25 -31.91
CA ALA A 194 8.33 7.70 -33.25
C ALA A 194 8.35 8.84 -34.24
N GLY A 195 9.38 8.90 -35.14
CA GLY A 195 9.55 9.96 -36.10
C GLY A 195 10.14 11.24 -35.53
N ASP A 196 11.07 11.15 -34.60
CA ASP A 196 11.74 12.25 -33.89
C ASP A 196 12.55 13.22 -34.75
N THR A 197 12.69 12.90 -36.02
CA THR A 197 13.33 13.77 -37.06
C THR A 197 12.34 14.31 -38.09
N THR A 198 11.05 14.07 -37.91
CA THR A 198 10.00 14.56 -38.82
C THR A 198 9.23 15.73 -38.20
N PRO A 199 8.51 16.53 -38.99
CA PRO A 199 7.66 17.61 -38.47
C PRO A 199 6.44 17.06 -37.68
N SER A 200 6.14 15.77 -37.74
CA SER A 200 4.94 15.18 -37.16
C SER A 200 5.26 13.85 -36.44
N PRO A 201 5.94 13.86 -35.27
CA PRO A 201 6.21 12.67 -34.51
C PRO A 201 4.96 12.20 -33.74
N ALA A 202 5.02 10.97 -33.24
CA ALA A 202 4.05 10.46 -32.28
C ALA A 202 4.76 10.13 -30.95
N LEU A 203 4.26 10.66 -29.84
CA LEU A 203 4.71 10.30 -28.48
C LEU A 203 3.84 9.18 -27.95
N THR A 204 4.44 8.04 -27.59
CA THR A 204 3.76 7.00 -26.81
C THR A 204 4.07 7.18 -25.33
N CYS A 205 3.03 7.33 -24.51
CA CYS A 205 3.14 7.44 -23.06
C CYS A 205 3.61 6.12 -22.45
N THR A 206 4.68 6.12 -21.66
CA THR A 206 5.19 4.93 -20.95
C THR A 206 5.02 5.01 -19.44
N HIS A 207 4.92 6.22 -18.88
CA HIS A 207 4.72 6.48 -17.46
C HIS A 207 3.71 7.62 -17.31
N ALA A 208 2.94 7.59 -16.23
CA ALA A 208 2.01 8.67 -15.90
C ALA A 208 2.76 9.91 -15.40
N GLY A 209 2.26 11.07 -15.77
CA GLY A 209 2.81 12.36 -15.37
C GLY A 209 2.79 13.41 -16.46
N LEU A 210 3.31 14.60 -16.13
CA LEU A 210 3.53 15.68 -17.09
C LEU A 210 4.78 15.36 -17.92
N VAL A 211 4.64 15.39 -19.24
CA VAL A 211 5.72 15.10 -20.18
C VAL A 211 5.99 16.34 -21.01
N THR A 212 7.21 16.86 -20.95
CA THR A 212 7.66 17.94 -21.81
C THR A 212 8.28 17.37 -23.07
N VAL A 213 7.75 17.75 -24.24
CA VAL A 213 8.28 17.41 -25.55
C VAL A 213 8.93 18.67 -26.18
N ALA A 214 10.23 18.58 -26.39
CA ALA A 214 11.04 19.69 -26.91
C ALA A 214 11.39 19.45 -28.36
N LEU A 215 11.26 20.50 -29.19
CA LEU A 215 11.65 20.53 -30.60
C LEU A 215 12.84 21.51 -30.81
N ALA A 216 13.83 21.06 -31.53
CA ALA A 216 14.84 21.92 -32.14
C ALA A 216 14.71 21.84 -33.67
N VAL A 217 14.75 23.00 -34.31
CA VAL A 217 14.72 23.13 -35.78
C VAL A 217 15.96 23.88 -36.23
N SER A 218 16.64 23.42 -37.27
CA SER A 218 17.85 24.02 -37.84
C SER A 218 17.80 23.95 -39.36
N ASP A 219 18.34 24.99 -40.00
CA ASP A 219 18.60 25.11 -41.43
C ASP A 219 20.00 24.63 -41.87
N GLY A 220 20.76 24.06 -40.88
CA GLY A 220 22.13 23.59 -41.08
C GLY A 220 23.20 24.58 -40.63
N ASP A 221 22.86 25.81 -40.27
CA ASP A 221 23.79 26.75 -39.64
C ASP A 221 23.79 26.53 -38.12
N PRO A 222 24.94 26.16 -37.51
CA PRO A 222 25.03 25.92 -36.05
C PRO A 222 24.70 27.16 -35.20
N ALA A 223 24.80 28.37 -35.77
CA ALA A 223 24.47 29.62 -35.08
C ALA A 223 22.96 29.96 -35.19
N CYS A 224 22.19 29.19 -35.98
CA CYS A 224 20.82 29.49 -36.38
C CYS A 224 19.88 28.30 -36.01
N ALA A 225 19.75 27.97 -34.77
CA ALA A 225 18.79 26.95 -34.29
C ALA A 225 17.65 27.56 -33.47
N SER A 226 16.42 27.13 -33.76
CA SER A 226 15.22 27.49 -32.99
C SER A 226 14.76 26.34 -32.12
N ALA A 227 14.35 26.63 -30.89
CA ALA A 227 13.86 25.61 -29.98
C ALA A 227 12.54 26.01 -29.31
N ARG A 228 11.62 25.05 -29.12
CA ARG A 228 10.34 25.25 -28.47
C ARG A 228 9.89 23.93 -27.82
N SER A 229 9.05 23.99 -26.78
CA SER A 229 8.49 22.79 -26.14
C SER A 229 6.98 22.91 -25.99
N VAL A 230 6.35 21.76 -25.82
CA VAL A 230 4.94 21.58 -25.42
C VAL A 230 4.86 20.57 -24.28
N ASP A 231 3.97 20.85 -23.33
CA ASP A 231 3.68 19.94 -22.25
C ASP A 231 2.39 19.16 -22.55
N VAL A 232 2.45 17.84 -22.32
CA VAL A 232 1.33 16.92 -22.48
C VAL A 232 1.20 16.07 -21.23
N VAL A 233 0.02 15.47 -21.01
CA VAL A 233 -0.25 14.65 -19.84
C VAL A 233 -0.40 13.19 -20.25
N CYS A 234 0.42 12.34 -19.66
CA CYS A 234 0.22 10.90 -19.68
C CYS A 234 -0.53 10.51 -18.39
N SER A 235 -1.79 10.10 -18.50
CA SER A 235 -2.61 9.73 -17.35
C SER A 235 -2.55 8.24 -17.05
N GLU A 236 -2.81 7.87 -15.79
CA GLU A 236 -2.96 6.46 -15.43
C GLU A 236 -4.24 5.89 -16.09
N PRO A 237 -4.27 4.57 -16.36
CA PRO A 237 -5.50 3.92 -16.77
C PRO A 237 -6.58 4.07 -15.71
N ALA A 238 -7.78 4.45 -16.10
CA ALA A 238 -8.89 4.57 -15.17
C ALA A 238 -9.25 3.18 -14.59
N PRO A 239 -9.53 3.10 -13.28
CA PRO A 239 -10.04 1.88 -12.68
C PRO A 239 -11.47 1.59 -13.20
N GLN A 240 -11.88 0.30 -13.12
CA GLN A 240 -13.22 -0.13 -13.55
C GLN A 240 -14.32 0.20 -12.52
N THR A 241 -13.94 0.61 -11.33
CA THR A 241 -14.85 1.02 -10.25
C THR A 241 -14.58 2.44 -9.80
N ALA A 242 -15.32 2.90 -8.79
CA ALA A 242 -15.07 4.19 -8.13
C ALA A 242 -13.81 4.20 -7.24
N ILE A 243 -13.16 3.04 -7.02
CA ILE A 243 -11.94 2.93 -6.23
C ILE A 243 -10.74 3.30 -7.08
N LYS A 244 -10.13 4.44 -6.79
CA LYS A 244 -8.92 4.95 -7.46
C LYS A 244 -7.65 4.67 -6.67
N HIS A 245 -7.77 4.43 -5.36
CA HIS A 245 -6.65 4.18 -4.48
C HIS A 245 -6.94 2.98 -3.59
N VAL A 246 -6.03 2.03 -3.54
CA VAL A 246 -6.06 0.87 -2.64
C VAL A 246 -4.88 0.96 -1.69
N ILE A 247 -5.11 0.89 -0.39
CA ILE A 247 -4.07 0.79 0.64
C ILE A 247 -4.23 -0.58 1.31
N VAL A 248 -3.22 -1.45 1.20
CA VAL A 248 -3.16 -2.74 1.87
C VAL A 248 -2.31 -2.59 3.13
N LEU A 249 -2.95 -2.68 4.30
CA LEU A 249 -2.31 -2.61 5.62
C LEU A 249 -2.19 -4.03 6.16
N VAL A 250 -0.97 -4.46 6.46
CA VAL A 250 -0.68 -5.80 6.95
C VAL A 250 -0.09 -5.70 8.36
N GLY A 251 -0.75 -6.35 9.31
CA GLY A 251 -0.25 -6.56 10.67
C GLY A 251 0.27 -7.98 10.85
N GLU A 252 0.74 -8.31 12.05
CA GLU A 252 1.47 -9.53 12.31
C GLU A 252 0.74 -10.45 13.28
N ASN A 253 0.59 -11.71 12.84
CA ASN A 253 0.40 -12.93 13.60
C ASN A 253 -0.88 -13.01 14.44
N ARG A 254 -2.08 -12.88 13.81
CA ARG A 254 -3.36 -13.01 14.50
C ARG A 254 -4.37 -13.81 13.70
N THR A 255 -4.92 -14.88 14.28
CA THR A 255 -6.07 -15.58 13.68
C THR A 255 -7.36 -14.80 13.87
N PHE A 256 -8.38 -15.17 13.08
CA PHE A 256 -9.72 -14.60 13.22
C PHE A 256 -10.31 -14.88 14.60
N ASP A 257 -10.29 -16.11 15.09
CA ASP A 257 -10.85 -16.44 16.39
C ASP A 257 -10.04 -15.89 17.57
N HIS A 258 -8.71 -15.73 17.42
CA HIS A 258 -7.89 -15.06 18.43
C HIS A 258 -8.31 -13.60 18.62
N THR A 259 -8.73 -12.92 17.52
CA THR A 259 -9.10 -11.51 17.52
C THR A 259 -10.59 -11.27 17.67
N PHE A 260 -11.43 -12.00 16.91
CA PHE A 260 -12.87 -11.84 16.81
C PHE A 260 -13.68 -13.04 17.34
N GLY A 261 -13.09 -13.92 18.13
CA GLY A 261 -13.72 -15.14 18.64
C GLY A 261 -15.01 -14.92 19.43
N THR A 262 -15.20 -13.73 20.05
CA THR A 262 -16.42 -13.33 20.76
C THR A 262 -17.24 -12.27 20.03
N TYR A 263 -16.83 -11.83 18.83
CA TYR A 263 -17.52 -10.76 18.10
C TYR A 263 -18.97 -11.16 17.77
N VAL A 264 -19.89 -10.24 18.02
CA VAL A 264 -21.31 -10.35 17.66
C VAL A 264 -21.60 -9.30 16.57
N PRO A 265 -21.98 -9.72 15.36
CA PRO A 265 -22.24 -8.78 14.27
C PRO A 265 -23.56 -8.05 14.47
N ARG A 266 -23.82 -7.05 13.61
CA ARG A 266 -25.09 -6.33 13.57
C ARG A 266 -26.26 -7.27 13.27
N ALA A 267 -27.44 -6.87 13.69
CA ALA A 267 -28.68 -7.62 13.41
C ALA A 267 -28.84 -7.89 11.92
N GLY A 268 -29.15 -9.14 11.58
CA GLY A 268 -29.29 -9.61 10.21
C GLY A 268 -27.98 -10.09 9.55
N GLN A 269 -26.84 -9.97 10.22
CA GLN A 269 -25.57 -10.57 9.80
C GLN A 269 -25.25 -11.77 10.67
N THR A 270 -24.52 -12.73 10.12
CA THR A 270 -23.99 -13.90 10.82
C THR A 270 -22.46 -13.86 10.81
N VAL A 271 -21.81 -14.54 11.73
CA VAL A 271 -20.35 -14.71 11.80
C VAL A 271 -20.06 -16.12 12.25
N SER A 272 -19.00 -16.72 11.70
CA SER A 272 -18.49 -18.02 12.16
C SER A 272 -17.28 -17.80 13.09
N ASN A 273 -17.49 -17.93 14.40
CA ASN A 273 -16.43 -17.78 15.40
C ASN A 273 -16.67 -18.67 16.61
N LEU A 274 -15.81 -18.58 17.62
CA LEU A 274 -15.91 -19.41 18.84
C LEU A 274 -17.27 -19.28 19.53
N LEU A 275 -17.80 -18.04 19.62
CA LEU A 275 -19.07 -17.77 20.29
C LEU A 275 -20.25 -18.31 19.46
N SER A 276 -20.33 -18.02 18.18
CA SER A 276 -21.44 -18.45 17.33
C SER A 276 -21.52 -19.97 17.15
N LYS A 277 -20.35 -20.63 17.18
CA LYS A 277 -20.26 -22.10 17.16
C LYS A 277 -20.59 -22.75 18.52
N GLY A 278 -20.80 -21.96 19.57
CA GLY A 278 -21.04 -22.44 20.92
C GLY A 278 -19.82 -23.15 21.54
N ILE A 279 -18.63 -22.93 21.02
CA ILE A 279 -17.37 -23.40 21.60
C ILE A 279 -17.14 -22.70 22.93
N ILE A 280 -17.41 -21.41 22.98
CA ILE A 280 -17.40 -20.62 24.23
C ILE A 280 -18.76 -19.97 24.45
N ASN A 281 -19.04 -19.67 25.72
CA ASN A 281 -20.17 -18.83 26.14
C ASN A 281 -19.82 -17.34 26.01
N ALA A 282 -20.82 -16.46 26.14
CA ALA A 282 -20.67 -15.01 26.09
C ALA A 282 -19.77 -14.43 27.20
N ASP A 283 -19.56 -15.17 28.29
CA ASP A 283 -18.65 -14.79 29.38
C ASP A 283 -17.21 -15.29 29.16
N GLY A 284 -16.95 -15.99 28.03
CA GLY A 284 -15.66 -16.58 27.69
C GLY A 284 -15.39 -17.96 28.35
N SER A 285 -16.34 -18.51 29.11
CA SER A 285 -16.25 -19.87 29.68
C SER A 285 -16.50 -20.93 28.60
N PRO A 286 -16.08 -22.19 28.80
CA PRO A 286 -16.40 -23.31 27.92
C PRO A 286 -17.88 -23.43 27.63
N GLY A 287 -18.24 -23.46 26.33
CA GLY A 287 -19.62 -23.59 25.85
C GLY A 287 -20.06 -25.03 25.65
N PRO A 288 -21.32 -25.25 25.22
CA PRO A 288 -21.86 -26.60 25.00
C PRO A 288 -21.10 -27.41 23.95
N ASN A 289 -20.47 -26.74 22.99
CA ASN A 289 -19.70 -27.35 21.90
C ASN A 289 -18.18 -27.27 22.14
N PHE A 290 -17.74 -27.01 23.35
CA PHE A 290 -16.31 -26.82 23.68
C PHE A 290 -15.40 -27.95 23.17
N ALA A 291 -15.94 -29.19 23.19
CA ALA A 291 -15.23 -30.37 22.72
C ALA A 291 -14.82 -30.33 21.24
N LEU A 292 -15.43 -29.45 20.40
CA LEU A 292 -15.03 -29.26 19.00
C LEU A 292 -13.65 -28.61 18.85
N ALA A 293 -13.21 -27.89 19.88
CA ALA A 293 -11.92 -27.22 19.91
C ALA A 293 -10.91 -27.90 20.88
N ALA A 294 -11.22 -29.07 21.36
CA ALA A 294 -10.38 -29.79 22.31
C ALA A 294 -9.04 -30.16 21.68
N GLN A 295 -7.96 -29.88 22.40
CA GLN A 295 -6.59 -30.09 21.95
C GLN A 295 -6.03 -31.40 22.45
N ALA A 296 -5.09 -31.97 21.70
CA ALA A 296 -4.49 -33.25 21.98
C ALA A 296 -2.96 -33.24 21.91
N GLU A 297 -2.32 -34.17 22.57
CA GLU A 297 -0.92 -34.51 22.42
C GLU A 297 -0.79 -35.74 21.52
N ALA A 298 0.09 -35.66 20.50
CA ALA A 298 0.35 -36.78 19.62
C ALA A 298 1.35 -37.77 20.21
N ALA A 299 1.13 -39.05 19.98
CA ALA A 299 2.11 -40.09 20.32
C ALA A 299 3.37 -39.96 19.42
N PRO A 300 4.59 -40.33 19.95
CA PRO A 300 5.83 -40.28 19.18
C PRO A 300 5.76 -41.08 17.89
N GLN A 301 6.31 -40.51 16.79
CA GLN A 301 6.43 -41.14 15.50
C GLN A 301 7.87 -41.02 14.96
N ALA A 302 8.26 -41.97 14.11
CA ALA A 302 9.63 -42.01 13.56
C ALA A 302 9.89 -40.98 12.44
N GLY A 303 8.84 -40.58 11.74
CA GLY A 303 8.89 -39.61 10.63
C GLY A 303 7.91 -38.45 10.84
N TYR A 304 8.04 -37.42 10.01
CA TYR A 304 7.10 -36.30 9.99
C TYR A 304 5.71 -36.77 9.54
N TYR A 305 4.69 -36.18 10.12
CA TYR A 305 3.28 -36.42 9.82
C TYR A 305 2.50 -35.09 9.89
N ILE A 306 1.46 -34.95 9.11
CA ILE A 306 0.46 -33.89 9.24
C ILE A 306 -0.73 -34.35 10.08
N SER A 307 -0.96 -35.66 10.21
CA SER A 307 -1.98 -36.24 11.06
C SER A 307 -1.39 -37.43 11.82
N PRO A 308 -1.44 -37.46 13.17
CA PRO A 308 -0.80 -38.50 13.95
C PRO A 308 -1.59 -39.82 13.92
N ALA A 309 -0.87 -40.95 14.00
CA ALA A 309 -1.49 -42.31 14.10
C ALA A 309 -2.32 -42.47 15.37
N SER A 310 -1.92 -41.81 16.48
CA SER A 310 -2.67 -41.77 17.73
C SER A 310 -2.38 -40.46 18.47
N LYS A 311 -3.38 -40.02 19.24
CA LYS A 311 -3.30 -38.81 20.06
C LYS A 311 -4.10 -38.98 21.32
N THR A 312 -3.76 -38.24 22.36
CA THR A 312 -4.45 -38.18 23.63
C THR A 312 -4.90 -36.77 23.93
N ARG A 313 -6.15 -36.59 24.29
CA ARG A 313 -6.70 -35.28 24.67
C ARG A 313 -5.99 -34.78 25.93
N TYR A 314 -5.64 -33.49 25.96
CA TYR A 314 -5.09 -32.87 27.16
C TYR A 314 -6.13 -32.89 28.29
N ALA A 315 -5.68 -33.23 29.53
CA ALA A 315 -6.48 -32.98 30.71
C ALA A 315 -6.41 -31.51 31.16
N VAL A 316 -5.25 -30.90 30.97
CA VAL A 316 -4.94 -29.49 31.23
C VAL A 316 -3.96 -29.04 30.13
N LEU A 317 -4.20 -27.87 29.52
CA LEU A 317 -3.28 -27.33 28.55
C LEU A 317 -1.90 -27.04 29.17
N PRO A 318 -0.82 -27.14 28.38
CA PRO A 318 0.44 -26.52 28.74
C PRO A 318 0.18 -25.03 29.01
N GLY A 319 0.70 -24.50 30.11
CA GLY A 319 0.48 -23.11 30.50
C GLY A 319 1.12 -22.13 29.52
N PRO A 320 0.53 -20.93 29.30
CA PRO A 320 1.13 -19.87 28.51
C PRO A 320 2.44 -19.41 29.15
N SER A 321 3.47 -19.17 28.34
CA SER A 321 4.75 -18.65 28.80
C SER A 321 4.95 -17.19 28.48
N THR A 322 5.81 -16.53 29.28
CA THR A 322 6.14 -15.13 29.04
C THR A 322 7.16 -14.99 27.92
N SER A 323 6.86 -14.18 26.95
CA SER A 323 7.84 -13.57 26.06
C SER A 323 7.67 -12.05 25.97
N GLY A 324 6.73 -11.51 26.64
CA GLY A 324 6.21 -10.15 26.68
C GLY A 324 7.18 -8.98 26.72
N ALA A 325 8.19 -9.04 25.91
CA ALA A 325 9.08 -7.92 25.73
C ALA A 325 9.25 -7.60 24.27
N PRO A 326 9.33 -6.33 23.96
CA PRO A 326 9.53 -5.87 22.59
C PRO A 326 10.91 -6.17 22.03
N THR A 327 11.83 -6.64 22.84
CA THR A 327 13.15 -7.10 22.39
C THR A 327 13.66 -8.26 23.25
N ALA A 328 14.44 -9.17 22.65
CA ALA A 328 15.11 -10.24 23.38
C ALA A 328 16.05 -9.71 24.50
N GLN A 329 16.51 -8.46 24.40
CA GLN A 329 17.39 -7.82 25.34
C GLN A 329 16.65 -7.19 26.53
N ARG A 330 15.35 -6.92 26.41
CA ARG A 330 14.52 -6.30 27.46
C ARG A 330 13.19 -7.02 27.62
N PRO A 331 13.22 -8.27 28.11
CA PRO A 331 12.00 -9.09 28.20
C PRO A 331 10.97 -8.58 29.20
N THR A 332 11.33 -7.70 30.11
CA THR A 332 10.48 -7.19 31.18
C THR A 332 10.16 -5.70 31.10
N ALA A 333 10.66 -5.01 30.07
CA ALA A 333 10.49 -3.57 29.89
C ALA A 333 9.81 -3.24 28.55
N PRO A 334 8.97 -2.19 28.47
CA PRO A 334 8.41 -1.69 27.22
C PRO A 334 9.49 -1.10 26.31
N PRO A 335 9.19 -0.84 25.01
CA PRO A 335 10.12 -0.27 24.04
C PRO A 335 10.71 1.06 24.52
N PHE A 336 9.86 1.93 25.06
CA PHE A 336 10.23 3.23 25.60
C PHE A 336 9.89 3.32 27.07
N GLN A 337 10.71 4.07 27.84
CA GLN A 337 10.54 4.20 29.28
C GLN A 337 9.57 5.33 29.65
N ASN A 338 9.36 6.29 28.76
CA ASN A 338 8.50 7.46 28.96
C ASN A 338 8.04 8.04 27.62
N LEU A 339 7.11 9.00 27.68
CA LEU A 339 6.52 9.63 26.50
C LEU A 339 7.52 10.45 25.69
N ASP A 340 8.52 11.08 26.33
CA ASP A 340 9.53 11.87 25.62
C ASP A 340 10.37 10.97 24.70
N GLN A 341 10.68 9.76 25.15
CA GLN A 341 11.35 8.77 24.32
C GLN A 341 10.44 8.23 23.22
N ALA A 342 9.17 7.95 23.57
CA ALA A 342 8.17 7.45 22.61
C ALA A 342 7.83 8.48 21.51
N ALA A 343 8.07 9.78 21.75
CA ALA A 343 7.89 10.83 20.76
C ALA A 343 8.79 10.70 19.52
N ALA A 344 9.80 9.85 19.56
CA ALA A 344 10.60 9.48 18.39
C ALA A 344 9.82 8.60 17.39
N GLU A 345 8.74 7.94 17.85
CA GLU A 345 7.84 7.18 16.98
C GLU A 345 6.87 8.14 16.30
N THR A 346 6.89 8.16 14.96
CA THR A 346 6.13 9.11 14.13
C THR A 346 4.98 8.47 13.36
N ASP A 347 4.88 7.14 13.40
CA ASP A 347 3.94 6.39 12.57
C ASP A 347 2.57 6.23 13.23
N ILE A 348 2.45 6.61 14.52
CA ILE A 348 1.16 6.69 15.23
C ILE A 348 0.90 8.10 15.78
N ALA A 349 -0.37 8.36 16.08
CA ALA A 349 -0.78 9.66 16.63
C ALA A 349 -0.16 9.90 18.02
N PRO A 350 0.17 11.17 18.38
CA PRO A 350 0.72 11.49 19.71
C PRO A 350 -0.13 11.01 20.89
N ALA A 351 -1.45 10.92 20.70
CA ALA A 351 -2.38 10.44 21.73
C ALA A 351 -2.20 8.94 22.05
N ASP A 352 -1.65 8.17 21.13
CA ASP A 352 -1.50 6.72 21.26
C ASP A 352 -0.06 6.31 21.69
N LEU A 353 0.89 7.26 21.79
CA LEU A 353 2.29 7.00 22.18
C LEU A 353 2.44 6.33 23.56
N ALA A 354 1.49 6.54 24.46
CA ALA A 354 1.48 5.91 25.77
C ALA A 354 1.49 4.38 25.70
N LEU A 355 0.92 3.80 24.64
CA LEU A 355 0.92 2.36 24.40
C LEU A 355 2.34 1.79 24.27
N LEU A 356 3.31 2.57 23.81
CA LEU A 356 4.70 2.16 23.67
C LEU A 356 5.47 2.12 25.02
N THR A 357 4.88 2.65 26.08
CA THR A 357 5.52 2.76 27.40
C THR A 357 4.94 1.81 28.45
N THR A 358 3.98 0.95 28.06
CA THR A 358 3.19 0.09 28.96
C THR A 358 3.12 -1.34 28.47
N GLY A 359 2.54 -2.22 29.30
CA GLY A 359 2.13 -3.58 28.90
C GLY A 359 3.20 -4.67 28.99
N ALA A 360 4.45 -4.36 29.32
CA ALA A 360 5.47 -5.38 29.56
C ALA A 360 5.10 -6.31 30.72
N THR A 361 5.57 -7.57 30.67
CA THR A 361 5.16 -8.61 31.63
C THR A 361 5.64 -8.34 33.06
N GLY A 362 6.77 -7.71 33.24
CA GLY A 362 7.47 -7.61 34.54
C GLY A 362 8.03 -8.95 35.05
N LEU A 363 7.87 -10.04 34.28
CA LEU A 363 8.33 -11.38 34.61
C LEU A 363 9.52 -11.78 33.73
N PRO A 364 10.42 -12.66 34.21
CA PRO A 364 11.46 -13.23 33.35
C PRO A 364 10.84 -13.95 32.14
N ALA A 365 11.54 -13.94 31.02
CA ALA A 365 11.13 -14.68 29.84
C ALA A 365 11.07 -16.21 30.11
N ARG A 366 10.16 -16.91 29.41
CA ARG A 366 10.01 -18.38 29.44
C ARG A 366 9.52 -18.96 30.77
N VAL A 367 8.93 -18.16 31.62
CA VAL A 367 8.22 -18.66 32.81
C VAL A 367 6.73 -18.67 32.52
N LEU A 368 5.98 -19.40 33.38
CA LEU A 368 4.53 -19.40 33.31
C LEU A 368 4.00 -17.97 33.42
N ASP A 369 3.17 -17.54 32.46
CA ASP A 369 2.56 -16.22 32.46
C ASP A 369 1.38 -16.17 33.45
N THR A 370 1.69 -15.85 34.70
CA THR A 370 0.72 -15.78 35.79
C THR A 370 -0.27 -14.62 35.69
N ARG A 371 -0.13 -13.76 34.70
CA ARG A 371 -1.15 -12.73 34.39
C ARG A 371 -2.42 -13.37 33.81
N VAL A 372 -2.29 -14.48 33.08
CA VAL A 372 -3.43 -15.26 32.59
C VAL A 372 -4.12 -15.96 33.78
N THR A 373 -5.42 -15.78 33.87
CA THR A 373 -6.20 -16.40 34.95
C THR A 373 -6.13 -17.93 34.85
N ASN A 374 -5.79 -18.59 35.95
CA ASN A 374 -5.65 -20.06 36.00
C ASN A 374 -4.60 -20.65 35.04
N ALA A 375 -3.52 -19.90 34.75
CA ALA A 375 -2.49 -20.27 33.77
C ALA A 375 -1.96 -21.71 33.90
N GLY A 376 -1.92 -22.27 35.12
CA GLY A 376 -1.50 -23.67 35.40
C GLY A 376 -2.62 -24.72 35.38
N ALA A 377 -3.86 -24.35 35.07
CA ALA A 377 -5.03 -25.23 35.06
C ALA A 377 -6.05 -24.85 33.97
N LEU A 378 -5.53 -24.48 32.78
CA LEU A 378 -6.38 -24.10 31.65
C LEU A 378 -7.11 -25.32 31.09
N PRO A 379 -8.37 -25.15 30.63
CA PRO A 379 -9.10 -26.19 29.93
C PRO A 379 -8.38 -26.60 28.64
N ASP A 380 -8.72 -27.73 28.08
CA ASP A 380 -8.09 -28.29 26.87
C ASP A 380 -8.56 -27.69 25.56
N GLY A 381 -9.04 -26.47 25.56
CA GLY A 381 -9.49 -25.69 24.38
C GLY A 381 -9.27 -24.18 24.55
N PRO A 382 -9.97 -23.33 23.77
CA PRO A 382 -9.81 -21.90 23.83
C PRO A 382 -10.07 -21.31 25.22
N PHE A 383 -9.27 -20.31 25.59
CA PHE A 383 -9.43 -19.59 26.85
C PHE A 383 -9.24 -18.08 26.62
N ARG A 384 -9.92 -17.27 27.42
CA ARG A 384 -9.77 -15.82 27.36
C ARG A 384 -8.41 -15.41 27.92
N LEU A 385 -7.64 -14.63 27.10
CA LEU A 385 -6.36 -14.08 27.51
C LEU A 385 -6.51 -12.96 28.54
N THR A 386 -7.41 -12.02 28.27
CA THR A 386 -7.56 -10.80 29.05
C THR A 386 -8.35 -10.99 30.33
N GLY A 387 -7.97 -10.26 31.36
CA GLY A 387 -8.60 -10.33 32.67
C GLY A 387 -8.07 -9.24 33.60
N ALA A 388 -8.37 -9.37 34.91
CA ALA A 388 -7.97 -8.36 35.90
C ALA A 388 -6.44 -8.17 35.98
N THR A 389 -5.67 -9.25 35.74
CA THR A 389 -4.21 -9.27 35.83
C THR A 389 -3.51 -9.20 34.47
N MET A 390 -4.26 -9.37 33.36
CA MET A 390 -3.75 -9.27 32.00
C MET A 390 -4.67 -8.34 31.18
N PRO A 391 -4.40 -7.04 31.15
CA PRO A 391 -5.20 -6.10 30.37
C PRO A 391 -4.96 -6.31 28.86
N TYR A 392 -5.85 -5.77 28.01
CA TYR A 392 -5.68 -5.77 26.55
C TYR A 392 -4.36 -5.10 26.12
N ASP A 393 -3.90 -4.12 26.86
CA ASP A 393 -2.61 -3.42 26.65
C ASP A 393 -1.37 -4.26 27.04
N ALA A 394 -1.48 -5.58 27.15
CA ALA A 394 -0.36 -6.44 27.54
C ALA A 394 0.35 -7.05 26.33
N TYR A 395 1.68 -7.16 26.40
CA TYR A 395 2.44 -8.05 25.51
C TYR A 395 2.13 -9.49 25.84
N THR A 396 1.92 -10.32 24.81
CA THR A 396 1.59 -11.75 24.93
C THR A 396 2.75 -12.61 24.46
N GLY A 397 2.73 -13.91 24.78
CA GLY A 397 3.69 -14.86 24.24
C GLY A 397 3.50 -15.08 22.75
N ASP A 398 4.62 -15.17 22.03
CA ASP A 398 4.67 -15.58 20.64
C ASP A 398 4.67 -17.11 20.54
N THR A 399 3.84 -17.68 19.67
CA THR A 399 3.73 -19.13 19.50
C THR A 399 4.38 -19.58 18.17
N ILE A 400 4.61 -20.86 17.99
CA ILE A 400 5.31 -21.36 16.80
C ILE A 400 4.43 -21.30 15.55
N HIS A 401 4.94 -20.70 14.48
CA HIS A 401 4.26 -20.46 13.23
C HIS A 401 5.21 -20.64 12.02
N ARG A 402 5.60 -21.87 11.72
CA ARG A 402 6.48 -22.24 10.62
C ARG A 402 5.84 -23.33 9.78
N PHE A 403 6.30 -23.52 8.54
CA PHE A 403 5.64 -24.31 7.51
C PHE A 403 5.19 -25.71 7.96
N TYR A 404 6.11 -26.55 8.33
CA TYR A 404 5.78 -27.91 8.72
C TYR A 404 5.07 -27.99 10.05
N GLN A 405 5.29 -27.03 10.95
CA GLN A 405 4.59 -26.92 12.22
C GLN A 405 3.12 -26.55 12.01
N MET A 406 2.82 -25.60 11.14
CA MET A 406 1.43 -25.18 10.87
C MET A 406 0.63 -26.28 10.18
N TRP A 407 1.22 -27.00 9.21
CA TRP A 407 0.60 -28.22 8.66
C TRP A 407 0.27 -29.25 9.74
N GLN A 408 1.15 -29.40 10.73
CA GLN A 408 0.94 -30.35 11.83
C GLN A 408 -0.11 -29.83 12.83
N GLN A 409 -0.15 -28.53 13.12
CA GLN A 409 -1.15 -27.91 14.00
C GLN A 409 -2.56 -28.15 13.48
N THR A 410 -2.77 -28.08 12.18
CA THR A 410 -4.08 -28.25 11.54
C THR A 410 -4.56 -29.69 11.50
N ASN A 411 -3.69 -30.69 11.64
CA ASN A 411 -4.04 -32.10 11.71
C ASN A 411 -5.04 -32.54 10.63
N CYS A 412 -4.63 -32.45 9.37
CA CYS A 412 -5.51 -32.73 8.23
C CYS A 412 -5.45 -34.19 7.79
N SER A 413 -6.60 -34.85 7.64
CA SER A 413 -6.70 -36.21 7.13
C SER A 413 -8.03 -36.46 6.44
N VAL A 414 -8.02 -37.03 5.25
CA VAL A 414 -9.25 -37.39 4.52
C VAL A 414 -10.15 -38.36 5.30
N ALA A 415 -9.58 -39.14 6.23
CA ALA A 415 -10.36 -40.03 7.10
C ALA A 415 -11.22 -39.28 8.11
N GLN A 416 -10.96 -38.02 8.34
CA GLN A 416 -11.69 -37.10 9.22
C GLN A 416 -12.65 -36.18 8.43
N ALA A 417 -12.72 -36.33 7.11
CA ALA A 417 -13.53 -35.47 6.26
C ALA A 417 -15.02 -35.65 6.54
N THR A 418 -15.73 -34.51 6.56
CA THR A 418 -17.21 -34.44 6.64
C THR A 418 -17.73 -33.51 5.55
N PRO A 419 -19.03 -33.46 5.27
CA PRO A 419 -19.58 -32.49 4.29
C PRO A 419 -19.27 -31.03 4.62
N ASP A 420 -19.21 -30.68 5.91
CA ASP A 420 -18.90 -29.32 6.37
C ASP A 420 -17.38 -29.07 6.56
N ASN A 421 -16.58 -30.13 6.52
CA ASN A 421 -15.11 -30.07 6.60
C ASN A 421 -14.51 -31.11 5.65
N PRO A 422 -14.62 -30.92 4.32
CA PRO A 422 -14.16 -31.90 3.34
C PRO A 422 -12.63 -32.07 3.31
N SER A 423 -11.87 -31.14 3.89
CA SER A 423 -10.41 -31.30 4.08
C SER A 423 -10.08 -32.24 5.22
N GLY A 424 -10.98 -32.43 6.21
CA GLY A 424 -10.72 -33.21 7.40
C GLY A 424 -9.64 -32.64 8.31
N CYS A 425 -9.42 -31.32 8.28
CA CYS A 425 -8.52 -30.63 9.19
C CYS A 425 -9.22 -30.40 10.54
N LEU A 426 -8.66 -30.93 11.62
CA LEU A 426 -9.27 -30.86 12.95
C LEU A 426 -8.75 -29.71 13.80
N SER A 427 -7.62 -29.10 13.44
CA SER A 427 -7.00 -27.98 14.18
C SER A 427 -6.78 -28.26 15.67
N ASP A 428 -6.35 -29.45 16.04
CA ASP A 428 -6.34 -29.94 17.43
C ASP A 428 -4.95 -30.27 17.99
N LEU A 429 -3.87 -29.81 17.33
CA LEU A 429 -2.49 -30.08 17.79
C LEU A 429 -1.68 -28.80 18.08
N PHE A 430 -2.31 -27.63 18.21
CA PHE A 430 -1.62 -26.35 18.39
C PHE A 430 -0.69 -26.32 19.61
N PRO A 431 -1.18 -26.60 20.83
CA PRO A 431 -0.31 -26.63 22.02
C PRO A 431 0.76 -27.73 21.93
N PHE A 432 0.43 -28.91 21.39
CA PHE A 432 1.40 -29.99 21.22
C PHE A 432 2.58 -29.57 20.36
N VAL A 433 2.32 -28.95 19.19
CA VAL A 433 3.38 -28.50 18.29
C VAL A 433 4.21 -27.40 18.94
N ALA A 434 3.58 -26.45 19.64
CA ALA A 434 4.28 -25.40 20.36
C ALA A 434 5.25 -25.94 21.42
N VAL A 435 4.81 -26.92 22.24
CA VAL A 435 5.63 -27.55 23.30
C VAL A 435 6.73 -28.43 22.75
N SER A 436 6.41 -29.26 21.75
CA SER A 436 7.29 -30.32 21.27
C SER A 436 8.35 -29.85 20.29
N PHE A 437 8.13 -28.73 19.60
CA PHE A 437 9.07 -28.20 18.60
C PHE A 437 10.42 -27.79 19.23
N SER A 438 10.40 -27.13 20.38
CA SER A 438 11.61 -26.58 21.00
C SER A 438 11.58 -26.70 22.52
N THR A 439 12.75 -26.95 23.10
CA THR A 439 12.94 -26.83 24.56
C THR A 439 13.04 -25.38 25.01
N ALA A 440 13.19 -24.45 24.07
CA ALA A 440 13.14 -23.01 24.31
C ALA A 440 11.72 -22.55 24.00
N ASP A 441 10.93 -22.49 24.98
CA ASP A 441 9.56 -22.14 25.06
C ASP A 441 9.19 -20.82 24.37
N ASN A 442 8.47 -20.89 23.26
CA ASN A 442 8.01 -19.74 22.51
C ASN A 442 6.47 -19.64 22.64
N GLY A 443 5.99 -19.03 23.73
CA GLY A 443 4.57 -18.77 23.93
C GLY A 443 3.70 -20.02 24.07
N VAL A 444 4.27 -21.14 24.53
CA VAL A 444 3.55 -22.41 24.77
C VAL A 444 2.26 -22.17 25.54
N GLY A 445 1.18 -22.79 25.11
CA GLY A 445 -0.15 -22.61 25.65
C GLY A 445 -0.87 -21.32 25.26
N SER A 446 -0.16 -20.29 24.84
CA SER A 446 -0.79 -19.05 24.32
C SER A 446 -1.58 -19.29 23.05
N SER A 447 -1.27 -20.35 22.29
CA SER A 447 -1.91 -20.70 21.02
C SER A 447 -3.45 -20.86 21.09
N MET A 448 -4.00 -21.16 22.26
CA MET A 448 -5.44 -21.30 22.46
C MET A 448 -6.10 -20.04 23.06
N GLY A 449 -5.33 -18.96 23.23
CA GLY A 449 -5.82 -17.72 23.82
C GLY A 449 -6.62 -16.89 22.83
N PHE A 450 -7.67 -16.21 23.29
CA PHE A 450 -8.44 -15.24 22.50
C PHE A 450 -8.68 -13.93 23.26
N PHE A 451 -8.84 -12.84 22.52
CA PHE A 451 -9.29 -11.55 23.04
C PHE A 451 -10.82 -11.49 23.12
N ASP A 452 -11.35 -10.83 24.15
CA ASP A 452 -12.79 -10.74 24.39
C ASP A 452 -13.36 -9.39 23.91
N VAL A 453 -13.75 -9.34 22.65
CA VAL A 453 -14.31 -8.15 21.99
C VAL A 453 -15.54 -7.61 22.74
N ASN A 454 -16.36 -8.50 23.33
CA ASN A 454 -17.56 -8.09 24.08
C ASN A 454 -17.25 -7.44 25.43
N ARG A 455 -16.01 -7.58 25.91
CA ARG A 455 -15.53 -6.92 27.13
C ARG A 455 -14.65 -5.71 26.88
N GLY A 456 -14.52 -5.30 25.61
CA GLY A 456 -13.82 -4.09 25.22
C GLY A 456 -12.40 -4.31 24.72
N ASP A 457 -11.98 -5.56 24.50
CA ASP A 457 -10.76 -5.83 23.74
C ASP A 457 -10.96 -5.49 22.25
N VAL A 458 -9.88 -5.21 21.53
CA VAL A 458 -9.89 -4.93 20.09
C VAL A 458 -10.88 -3.81 19.71
N PRO A 459 -10.89 -2.68 20.43
CA PRO A 459 -11.97 -1.70 20.33
C PRO A 459 -12.05 -1.01 18.97
N PHE A 460 -10.92 -0.73 18.35
CA PHE A 460 -10.92 0.00 17.07
C PHE A 460 -11.26 -0.92 15.90
N PHE A 461 -10.74 -2.13 15.85
CA PHE A 461 -11.12 -3.07 14.80
C PHE A 461 -12.57 -3.52 14.93
N LYS A 462 -13.09 -3.64 16.17
CA LYS A 462 -14.53 -3.81 16.38
C LYS A 462 -15.34 -2.67 15.77
N LEU A 463 -14.95 -1.43 16.00
CA LEU A 463 -15.61 -0.26 15.41
C LEU A 463 -15.58 -0.33 13.87
N LEU A 464 -14.46 -0.73 13.29
CA LEU A 464 -14.35 -0.91 11.85
C LEU A 464 -15.27 -2.03 11.34
N ALA A 465 -15.28 -3.19 11.99
CA ALA A 465 -16.15 -4.32 11.65
C ALA A 465 -17.65 -3.97 11.78
N ASP A 466 -18.01 -3.20 12.80
CA ASP A 466 -19.39 -2.69 12.98
C ASP A 466 -19.79 -1.68 11.89
N THR A 467 -18.82 -1.02 11.27
CA THR A 467 -19.08 0.08 10.33
C THR A 467 -18.94 -0.32 8.88
N TYR A 468 -18.00 -1.18 8.57
CA TYR A 468 -17.57 -1.55 7.22
C TYR A 468 -17.70 -3.06 6.99
N ALA A 469 -17.38 -3.52 5.78
CA ALA A 469 -17.42 -4.95 5.46
C ALA A 469 -16.23 -5.68 6.09
N MET A 470 -16.50 -6.84 6.67
CA MET A 470 -15.51 -7.76 7.23
C MET A 470 -15.69 -9.16 6.62
N SER A 471 -14.61 -9.90 6.42
CA SER A 471 -14.66 -11.32 6.09
C SER A 471 -14.45 -12.15 7.36
N ASP A 472 -15.26 -13.20 7.53
CA ASP A 472 -15.05 -14.25 8.54
C ASP A 472 -14.54 -15.56 7.90
N ASN A 473 -14.06 -15.48 6.64
CA ASN A 473 -13.52 -16.61 5.90
C ASN A 473 -12.30 -16.21 5.04
N MET A 474 -11.48 -15.26 5.56
CA MET A 474 -10.19 -14.88 5.00
C MET A 474 -9.09 -15.72 5.63
N HIS A 475 -8.20 -16.27 4.82
CA HIS A 475 -7.15 -17.20 5.26
C HIS A 475 -5.74 -16.67 4.97
N GLN A 476 -4.77 -17.06 5.79
CA GLN A 476 -3.37 -16.96 5.36
C GLN A 476 -3.13 -17.89 4.17
N SER A 477 -2.46 -17.41 3.15
CA SER A 477 -2.25 -18.17 1.90
C SER A 477 -1.19 -19.27 2.02
N PHE A 478 -0.39 -19.24 3.06
CA PHE A 478 0.77 -20.11 3.21
C PHE A 478 0.82 -20.69 4.61
N GLN A 479 0.96 -22.00 4.74
CA GLN A 479 1.26 -22.67 6.02
C GLN A 479 2.72 -22.40 6.42
N GLY A 480 3.09 -21.14 6.66
CA GLY A 480 4.48 -20.80 6.88
C GLY A 480 4.63 -19.43 7.54
N GLY A 481 5.86 -18.97 7.68
CA GLY A 481 6.15 -17.72 8.38
C GLY A 481 5.85 -16.47 7.55
N THR A 482 6.03 -15.33 8.20
CA THR A 482 5.83 -13.96 7.71
C THR A 482 6.31 -13.73 6.27
N GLY A 483 7.60 -14.03 5.97
CA GLY A 483 8.16 -13.74 4.65
C GLY A 483 7.51 -14.54 3.52
N ALA A 484 7.09 -15.79 3.80
CA ALA A 484 6.38 -16.61 2.81
C ALA A 484 4.95 -16.09 2.56
N ASN A 485 4.23 -15.66 3.60
CA ASN A 485 2.90 -15.09 3.47
C ASN A 485 2.90 -13.71 2.81
N HIS A 486 3.86 -12.83 3.14
CA HIS A 486 4.04 -11.57 2.42
C HIS A 486 4.35 -11.76 0.93
N SER A 487 5.08 -12.85 0.57
CA SER A 487 5.33 -13.19 -0.83
C SER A 487 4.05 -13.46 -1.59
N MET A 488 3.04 -14.07 -0.97
CA MET A 488 1.74 -14.31 -1.60
C MET A 488 0.98 -13.02 -1.92
N LEU A 489 1.16 -11.95 -1.13
CA LEU A 489 0.60 -10.62 -1.38
C LEU A 489 1.21 -9.90 -2.60
N ALA A 490 2.35 -10.36 -3.11
CA ALA A 490 3.01 -9.76 -4.26
C ALA A 490 3.06 -10.68 -5.48
N PHE A 491 3.37 -11.96 -5.28
CA PHE A 491 3.60 -12.91 -6.37
C PHE A 491 2.40 -13.82 -6.65
N GLY A 492 1.48 -13.95 -5.69
CA GLY A 492 0.43 -14.97 -5.73
C GLY A 492 0.98 -16.41 -5.81
N ASP A 493 2.26 -16.61 -5.54
CA ASP A 493 2.99 -17.86 -5.65
C ASP A 493 4.18 -17.89 -4.67
N ALA A 494 4.70 -19.07 -4.37
CA ALA A 494 5.88 -19.24 -3.54
C ALA A 494 7.16 -18.79 -4.27
N VAL A 495 8.10 -18.19 -3.53
CA VAL A 495 9.40 -17.76 -4.07
C VAL A 495 10.34 -18.95 -4.22
N ALA A 496 10.96 -19.07 -5.39
CA ALA A 496 11.92 -20.12 -5.70
C ALA A 496 13.36 -19.69 -5.39
N TRP A 497 14.18 -20.62 -4.93
CA TRP A 497 15.64 -20.43 -4.85
C TRP A 497 16.25 -20.49 -6.25
N THR A 498 16.90 -19.42 -6.68
CA THR A 498 17.50 -19.30 -8.00
C THR A 498 18.95 -18.82 -7.91
N ASP A 499 19.64 -18.82 -9.04
CA ASP A 499 20.99 -18.25 -9.22
C ASP A 499 20.99 -16.71 -9.31
N GLY A 500 19.86 -16.05 -9.06
CA GLY A 500 19.68 -14.61 -9.25
C GLY A 500 19.29 -14.20 -10.68
N HIS A 501 19.32 -15.14 -11.62
CA HIS A 501 18.92 -14.98 -13.04
C HIS A 501 17.66 -15.76 -13.39
N GLY A 502 16.97 -16.30 -12.38
CA GLY A 502 15.74 -17.08 -12.57
C GLY A 502 15.94 -18.58 -12.80
N ASN A 503 17.19 -19.08 -12.89
CA ASN A 503 17.41 -20.51 -13.04
C ASN A 503 17.35 -21.21 -11.67
N PRO A 504 16.52 -22.25 -11.49
CA PRO A 504 16.47 -23.01 -10.24
C PRO A 504 17.82 -23.68 -9.93
N VAL A 505 18.30 -23.49 -8.72
CA VAL A 505 19.49 -24.17 -8.18
C VAL A 505 19.22 -24.66 -6.77
N ALA A 506 20.01 -25.63 -6.29
CA ALA A 506 19.83 -26.12 -4.92
C ALA A 506 20.43 -25.12 -3.90
N PRO A 507 19.71 -24.78 -2.83
CA PRO A 507 20.27 -24.04 -1.71
C PRO A 507 21.29 -24.90 -0.95
N PRO A 508 22.13 -24.28 -0.09
CA PRO A 508 22.98 -25.02 0.82
C PRO A 508 22.21 -26.04 1.67
N ALA A 509 22.74 -27.23 1.83
CA ALA A 509 22.05 -28.33 2.54
C ALA A 509 21.64 -28.00 3.98
N SER A 510 22.37 -27.08 4.64
CA SER A 510 22.04 -26.57 5.98
C SER A 510 20.77 -25.73 6.06
N LEU A 511 20.28 -25.24 4.92
CA LEU A 511 19.04 -24.44 4.82
C LEU A 511 17.82 -25.29 4.47
N LEU A 512 18.02 -26.56 4.11
CA LEU A 512 16.92 -27.46 3.78
C LEU A 512 16.18 -27.90 5.03
N ALA A 513 14.86 -27.85 4.98
CA ALA A 513 14.01 -28.33 6.06
C ALA A 513 14.09 -29.84 6.20
N ASN A 514 14.16 -30.31 7.44
CA ASN A 514 14.00 -31.71 7.80
C ASN A 514 13.12 -31.82 9.04
N PRO A 515 11.77 -31.88 8.85
CA PRO A 515 10.82 -31.96 9.95
C PRO A 515 10.71 -33.33 10.60
N ASN A 516 11.48 -34.33 10.13
CA ASN A 516 11.49 -35.63 10.83
C ASN A 516 11.96 -35.44 12.28
N PRO A 517 11.30 -36.10 13.22
CA PRO A 517 11.65 -35.99 14.63
C PRO A 517 13.11 -36.37 14.90
N ARG A 518 13.79 -35.56 15.69
CA ARG A 518 15.12 -35.87 16.20
C ARG A 518 15.04 -37.06 17.15
N ALA A 519 15.96 -38.03 17.05
CA ALA A 519 15.98 -39.21 17.88
C ALA A 519 15.92 -38.88 19.38
N GLY A 520 15.07 -39.60 20.12
CA GLY A 520 14.87 -39.41 21.57
C GLY A 520 14.02 -38.19 21.93
N THR A 521 13.37 -37.54 20.98
CA THR A 521 12.42 -36.45 21.22
C THR A 521 11.04 -36.81 20.66
N ASN A 522 10.00 -36.23 21.26
CA ASN A 522 8.67 -36.27 20.65
C ASN A 522 8.44 -35.01 19.83
N ASN A 523 8.63 -35.07 18.49
CA ASN A 523 8.33 -34.03 17.53
C ASN A 523 9.34 -32.87 17.38
N ARG A 524 10.50 -32.86 18.03
CA ARG A 524 11.52 -31.85 17.76
C ARG A 524 12.17 -32.12 16.40
N TYR A 525 12.12 -31.16 15.48
CA TYR A 525 12.63 -31.34 14.12
C TYR A 525 14.16 -31.50 14.06
N THR A 526 14.63 -32.32 13.12
CA THR A 526 16.07 -32.53 12.90
C THR A 526 16.73 -31.25 12.37
N VAL A 527 16.10 -30.57 11.40
CA VAL A 527 16.51 -29.26 10.88
C VAL A 527 15.25 -28.40 10.65
N ASP A 528 15.19 -27.27 11.31
CA ASP A 528 14.15 -26.26 11.08
C ASP A 528 14.63 -25.31 9.96
N GLY A 529 14.62 -25.82 8.71
CA GLY A 529 15.08 -25.12 7.52
C GLY A 529 13.99 -24.27 6.88
N ASN A 530 14.40 -23.37 5.99
CA ASN A 530 13.52 -22.43 5.29
C ASN A 530 13.22 -22.82 3.84
N TRP A 531 13.73 -23.97 3.37
CA TRP A 531 13.63 -24.39 1.96
C TRP A 531 13.28 -25.86 1.83
N SER A 532 12.45 -26.18 0.84
CA SER A 532 12.12 -27.57 0.48
C SER A 532 11.87 -27.70 -1.02
N ASN A 533 12.21 -28.87 -1.56
CA ASN A 533 11.83 -29.24 -2.93
C ASN A 533 10.57 -30.10 -2.90
N CYS A 534 9.42 -29.48 -3.09
CA CYS A 534 8.15 -30.18 -3.05
C CYS A 534 7.85 -31.07 -4.26
N SER A 535 8.68 -31.05 -5.28
CA SER A 535 8.56 -32.01 -6.41
C SER A 535 9.20 -33.37 -6.08
N ASP A 536 9.98 -33.48 -5.00
CA ASP A 536 10.59 -34.71 -4.53
C ASP A 536 9.84 -35.29 -3.32
N ALA A 537 8.97 -36.26 -3.57
CA ALA A 537 8.18 -36.91 -2.51
C ALA A 537 9.04 -37.63 -1.46
N THR A 538 10.34 -37.87 -1.73
CA THR A 538 11.27 -38.50 -0.78
C THR A 538 11.96 -37.47 0.12
N ALA A 539 11.89 -36.20 -0.20
CA ALA A 539 12.41 -35.13 0.66
C ALA A 539 11.68 -35.12 2.01
N PRO A 540 12.38 -34.86 3.13
CA PRO A 540 11.79 -34.90 4.46
C PRO A 540 10.51 -34.06 4.57
N GLY A 541 9.41 -34.65 5.03
CA GLY A 541 8.12 -33.99 5.22
C GLY A 541 7.25 -33.86 3.98
N VAL A 542 7.84 -33.83 2.79
CA VAL A 542 7.12 -33.58 1.53
C VAL A 542 6.11 -34.67 1.21
N GLY A 543 6.50 -35.96 1.32
CA GLY A 543 5.62 -37.08 1.02
C GLY A 543 4.34 -37.11 1.84
N ALA A 544 4.38 -36.66 3.11
CA ALA A 544 3.21 -36.61 3.98
C ALA A 544 2.15 -35.63 3.43
N ILE A 545 2.56 -34.46 2.99
CA ILE A 545 1.67 -33.42 2.42
C ILE A 545 1.15 -33.90 1.04
N LEU A 546 2.03 -34.35 0.14
CA LEU A 546 1.63 -34.79 -1.20
C LEU A 546 0.64 -35.96 -1.16
N ASN A 547 0.85 -36.92 -0.27
CA ASN A 547 -0.06 -38.05 -0.08
C ASN A 547 -1.45 -37.58 0.39
N TYR A 548 -1.50 -36.62 1.30
CA TYR A 548 -2.77 -36.04 1.74
C TYR A 548 -3.48 -35.31 0.61
N LEU A 549 -2.79 -34.41 -0.14
CA LEU A 549 -3.36 -33.67 -1.26
C LEU A 549 -3.87 -34.61 -2.35
N GLY A 550 -3.10 -35.66 -2.67
CA GLY A 550 -3.48 -36.68 -3.65
C GLY A 550 -4.68 -37.55 -3.24
N ALA A 551 -4.99 -37.62 -1.95
CA ALA A 551 -6.13 -38.34 -1.41
C ALA A 551 -7.42 -37.50 -1.33
N LEU A 552 -7.33 -36.17 -1.44
CA LEU A 552 -8.50 -35.30 -1.45
C LEU A 552 -9.37 -35.52 -2.70
N PRO A 553 -10.71 -35.42 -2.60
CA PRO A 553 -11.61 -35.65 -3.73
C PRO A 553 -11.32 -34.78 -4.95
N HIS A 554 -10.97 -33.49 -4.72
CA HIS A 554 -10.67 -32.51 -5.78
C HIS A 554 -9.20 -32.53 -6.24
N ARG A 555 -8.31 -33.27 -5.55
CA ARG A 555 -6.88 -33.47 -5.91
C ARG A 555 -6.20 -32.17 -6.38
N PRO A 556 -6.02 -31.18 -5.52
CA PRO A 556 -5.41 -29.92 -5.94
C PRO A 556 -4.02 -30.14 -6.53
N ASN A 557 -3.66 -29.32 -7.51
CA ASN A 557 -2.29 -29.31 -8.04
C ASN A 557 -1.32 -28.86 -6.94
N PRO A 558 -0.30 -29.63 -6.57
CA PRO A 558 0.66 -29.21 -5.55
C PRO A 558 1.43 -27.94 -5.88
N ASN A 559 1.42 -27.47 -7.12
CA ASN A 559 2.15 -26.31 -7.61
C ASN A 559 3.67 -26.39 -7.42
N CYS A 560 4.24 -27.58 -7.60
CA CYS A 560 5.64 -27.90 -7.40
C CYS A 560 6.35 -28.07 -8.75
N ALA A 561 7.16 -27.09 -9.17
CA ALA A 561 7.98 -27.23 -10.37
C ALA A 561 9.12 -28.23 -10.13
N PRO A 562 9.51 -29.03 -11.14
CA PRO A 562 10.57 -30.01 -11.01
C PRO A 562 11.90 -29.40 -10.53
N ASN A 563 12.56 -30.05 -9.58
CA ASN A 563 13.87 -29.65 -9.03
C ASN A 563 13.95 -28.22 -8.50
N THR A 564 12.82 -27.66 -8.10
CA THR A 564 12.73 -26.29 -7.57
C THR A 564 12.59 -26.33 -6.05
N TYR A 565 13.39 -25.50 -5.37
CA TYR A 565 13.34 -25.33 -3.93
C TYR A 565 12.58 -24.04 -3.61
N TYR A 566 11.58 -24.15 -2.77
CA TYR A 566 10.69 -23.04 -2.42
C TYR A 566 10.95 -22.53 -1.02
N TYR A 567 10.80 -21.23 -0.88
CA TYR A 567 10.88 -20.50 0.38
C TYR A 567 9.65 -20.79 1.26
N LEU A 568 9.87 -21.14 2.52
CA LEU A 568 8.80 -21.66 3.40
C LEU A 568 8.51 -20.80 4.62
N ASN A 569 9.46 -19.97 5.08
CA ASN A 569 9.36 -19.31 6.39
C ASN A 569 9.94 -17.89 6.33
N ASN A 570 10.96 -17.59 7.18
CA ASN A 570 11.51 -16.25 7.36
C ASN A 570 13.00 -16.21 7.04
N THR A 571 13.39 -15.47 6.03
CA THR A 571 14.78 -15.17 5.66
C THR A 571 14.82 -13.83 4.93
N ASN A 572 15.68 -12.92 5.35
CA ASN A 572 15.82 -11.62 4.72
C ASN A 572 16.19 -11.73 3.24
N PRO A 573 15.80 -10.77 2.40
CA PRO A 573 16.27 -10.67 1.03
C PRO A 573 17.78 -10.39 0.96
N ALA A 574 18.39 -10.72 -0.17
CA ALA A 574 19.80 -10.42 -0.42
C ALA A 574 20.08 -8.93 -0.61
N TYR A 575 19.08 -8.12 -0.99
CA TYR A 575 19.23 -6.68 -1.03
C TYR A 575 19.03 -6.07 0.37
N ASP A 576 19.88 -5.09 0.73
CA ASP A 576 19.56 -4.16 1.81
C ASP A 576 18.59 -3.09 1.32
N PRO A 577 17.86 -2.38 2.21
CA PRO A 577 16.92 -1.32 1.83
C PRO A 577 17.51 -0.25 0.92
N ASN A 578 18.81 0.02 1.02
CA ASN A 578 19.53 0.97 0.16
C ASN A 578 19.92 0.40 -1.22
N GLY A 579 19.56 -0.86 -1.52
CA GLY A 579 19.88 -1.55 -2.78
C GLY A 579 21.27 -2.20 -2.81
N THR A 580 21.98 -2.24 -1.71
CA THR A 580 23.26 -2.96 -1.64
C THR A 580 23.01 -4.47 -1.63
N LEU A 581 23.65 -5.19 -2.55
CA LEU A 581 23.55 -6.65 -2.62
C LEU A 581 24.51 -7.30 -1.60
N LYS A 582 23.96 -8.08 -0.68
CA LYS A 582 24.72 -8.90 0.27
C LYS A 582 25.34 -10.08 -0.45
N THR A 583 26.65 -10.30 -0.20
CA THR A 583 27.41 -11.42 -0.80
C THR A 583 27.79 -12.49 0.22
N THR A 584 27.55 -12.25 1.50
CA THR A 584 27.89 -13.15 2.62
C THR A 584 26.74 -13.21 3.63
N GLY A 585 26.41 -14.38 4.13
CA GLY A 585 25.32 -14.62 5.06
C GLY A 585 24.24 -15.53 4.51
N THR A 586 23.14 -15.67 5.29
CA THR A 586 21.96 -16.42 4.88
C THR A 586 20.88 -15.44 4.47
N PHE A 587 20.48 -15.49 3.24
CA PHE A 587 19.43 -14.66 2.66
C PHE A 587 18.74 -15.37 1.49
N VAL A 588 17.59 -14.92 1.10
CA VAL A 588 16.93 -15.34 -0.15
C VAL A 588 17.68 -14.68 -1.31
N PRO A 589 18.17 -15.44 -2.30
CA PRO A 589 18.80 -14.85 -3.49
C PRO A 589 17.87 -13.87 -4.19
N PRO A 590 18.42 -12.86 -4.90
CA PRO A 590 17.60 -12.00 -5.73
C PRO A 590 16.72 -12.80 -6.69
N THR A 591 15.47 -12.39 -6.85
CA THR A 591 14.56 -13.03 -7.81
C THR A 591 14.17 -12.06 -8.92
N ILE A 592 13.89 -12.61 -10.10
CA ILE A 592 13.25 -11.93 -11.22
C ILE A 592 11.82 -12.45 -11.43
N GLN A 593 11.30 -13.22 -10.47
CA GLN A 593 9.91 -13.70 -10.48
C GLN A 593 8.96 -12.51 -10.59
N ARG A 594 7.99 -12.62 -11.51
CA ARG A 594 7.02 -11.55 -11.75
C ARG A 594 6.07 -11.38 -10.57
N SER A 595 5.77 -10.15 -10.23
CA SER A 595 4.85 -9.76 -9.16
C SER A 595 3.74 -8.83 -9.67
N ILE A 596 2.81 -8.49 -8.79
CA ILE A 596 1.80 -7.45 -9.06
C ILE A 596 2.44 -6.09 -9.33
N GLY A 597 3.60 -5.78 -8.71
CA GLY A 597 4.37 -4.57 -8.99
C GLY A 597 4.79 -4.46 -10.45
N ASP A 598 5.22 -5.58 -11.08
CA ASP A 598 5.50 -5.62 -12.50
C ASP A 598 4.24 -5.39 -13.35
N SER A 599 3.11 -6.01 -12.96
CA SER A 599 1.84 -5.87 -13.71
C SER A 599 1.30 -4.46 -13.66
N LEU A 600 1.44 -3.78 -12.51
CA LEU A 600 1.07 -2.37 -12.33
C LEU A 600 1.98 -1.45 -13.15
N SER A 601 3.31 -1.65 -13.05
CA SER A 601 4.30 -0.85 -13.79
C SER A 601 4.13 -0.99 -15.30
N ASP A 602 3.93 -2.21 -15.82
CA ASP A 602 3.69 -2.47 -17.24
C ASP A 602 2.44 -1.75 -17.78
N LYS A 603 1.45 -1.52 -16.91
CA LYS A 603 0.20 -0.83 -17.23
C LYS A 603 0.27 0.67 -16.94
N GLY A 604 1.37 1.16 -16.36
CA GLY A 604 1.54 2.54 -15.95
C GLY A 604 0.63 2.97 -14.79
N ILE A 605 0.29 2.04 -13.93
CA ILE A 605 -0.46 2.28 -12.70
C ILE A 605 0.54 2.54 -11.58
N SER A 606 0.41 3.67 -10.90
CA SER A 606 1.32 4.03 -9.82
C SER A 606 1.16 3.10 -8.61
N TRP A 607 2.28 2.72 -8.02
CA TRP A 607 2.27 1.89 -6.83
C TRP A 607 3.50 2.14 -5.95
N LYS A 608 3.37 1.93 -4.63
CA LYS A 608 4.46 2.04 -3.67
C LYS A 608 4.29 1.01 -2.54
N PHE A 609 5.42 0.60 -1.97
CA PHE A 609 5.48 -0.05 -0.67
C PHE A 609 5.99 0.95 0.37
N TYR A 610 5.26 1.11 1.48
CA TYR A 610 5.59 1.98 2.59
C TYR A 610 5.92 1.14 3.83
N GLY A 611 7.18 1.07 4.19
CA GLY A 611 7.65 0.32 5.36
C GLY A 611 7.97 1.25 6.53
N GLY A 612 7.35 1.03 7.68
CA GLY A 612 7.68 1.78 8.89
C GLY A 612 9.14 1.59 9.26
N GLY A 613 9.86 2.69 9.51
CA GLY A 613 11.29 2.64 9.83
C GLY A 613 12.24 2.48 8.65
N PHE A 614 11.75 2.44 7.41
CA PHE A 614 12.58 2.27 6.20
C PHE A 614 13.71 3.29 6.12
N ASN A 615 13.42 4.57 6.34
CA ASN A 615 14.41 5.65 6.32
C ASN A 615 15.20 5.75 7.64
N ARG A 616 14.73 5.15 8.73
CA ARG A 616 15.34 5.23 10.06
C ARG A 616 16.37 4.13 10.30
N GLY A 617 16.34 3.04 9.53
CA GLY A 617 17.23 1.88 9.67
C GLY A 617 17.03 1.07 10.96
N THR A 618 15.94 1.32 11.70
CA THR A 618 15.55 0.59 12.92
C THR A 618 14.05 0.31 12.86
N GLY A 619 13.65 -0.87 13.32
CA GLY A 619 12.23 -1.29 13.34
C GLY A 619 11.68 -1.76 11.99
N TYR A 620 12.34 -1.48 10.88
CA TYR A 620 11.90 -1.89 9.56
C TYR A 620 11.90 -3.41 9.39
N CYS A 621 10.74 -3.96 9.00
CA CYS A 621 10.59 -5.37 8.72
C CYS A 621 10.99 -5.69 7.27
N GLN A 622 12.22 -6.12 7.06
CA GLN A 622 12.74 -6.41 5.73
C GLN A 622 12.04 -7.62 5.07
N ILE A 623 11.72 -8.66 5.85
CA ILE A 623 11.00 -9.85 5.36
C ILE A 623 9.54 -9.56 5.00
N CYS A 624 8.98 -8.46 5.50
CA CYS A 624 7.61 -8.04 5.24
C CYS A 624 7.45 -7.27 3.92
N ASN A 625 8.58 -6.93 3.27
CA ASN A 625 8.55 -6.28 1.96
C ASN A 625 8.88 -7.27 0.85
N PRO A 626 7.88 -7.86 0.16
CA PRO A 626 8.12 -8.85 -0.86
C PRO A 626 8.83 -8.30 -2.11
N PHE A 627 8.76 -6.99 -2.35
CA PHE A 627 9.40 -6.35 -3.50
C PHE A 627 10.91 -6.15 -3.30
N GLU A 628 11.44 -6.19 -2.07
CA GLU A 628 12.88 -6.18 -1.81
C GLU A 628 13.61 -7.45 -2.26
N TYR A 629 12.88 -8.54 -2.50
CA TYR A 629 13.47 -9.75 -3.06
C TYR A 629 13.74 -9.63 -4.58
N GLN A 630 13.17 -8.61 -5.25
CA GLN A 630 13.17 -8.50 -6.72
C GLN A 630 14.29 -7.58 -7.24
N THR A 631 15.08 -8.12 -8.19
CA THR A 631 16.17 -7.37 -8.84
C THR A 631 15.65 -6.14 -9.56
N GLN A 632 14.52 -6.23 -10.26
CA GLN A 632 13.96 -5.15 -11.07
C GLN A 632 13.55 -3.93 -10.24
N PHE A 633 13.23 -4.10 -8.95
CA PHE A 633 12.85 -2.99 -8.08
C PHE A 633 13.99 -2.51 -7.17
N MET A 634 15.02 -3.33 -6.95
CA MET A 634 16.06 -3.00 -5.98
C MET A 634 17.39 -2.60 -6.59
N ALA A 635 17.74 -3.10 -7.79
CA ALA A 635 19.06 -2.87 -8.39
C ALA A 635 19.24 -1.42 -8.89
N ASP A 636 18.21 -0.82 -9.47
CA ASP A 636 18.23 0.56 -9.94
C ASP A 636 17.78 1.53 -8.83
N ALA A 637 18.57 2.58 -8.59
CA ALA A 637 18.29 3.53 -7.51
C ALA A 637 17.06 4.41 -7.79
N ALA A 638 16.79 4.76 -9.05
CA ALA A 638 15.63 5.59 -9.41
C ALA A 638 14.34 4.80 -9.20
N ILE A 639 14.28 3.57 -9.72
CA ILE A 639 13.14 2.65 -9.57
C ILE A 639 12.89 2.33 -8.09
N ARG A 640 13.95 2.00 -7.35
CA ARG A 640 13.85 1.72 -5.91
C ARG A 640 13.29 2.92 -5.15
N ASN A 641 13.84 4.11 -5.41
CA ASN A 641 13.39 5.34 -4.74
C ASN A 641 11.98 5.77 -5.14
N GLU A 642 11.47 5.34 -6.28
CA GLU A 642 10.09 5.55 -6.69
C GLU A 642 9.14 4.69 -5.85
N HIS A 643 9.44 3.42 -5.69
CA HIS A 643 8.52 2.43 -5.14
C HIS A 643 8.70 2.14 -3.65
N MET A 644 9.94 2.22 -3.11
CA MET A 644 10.23 1.88 -1.71
C MET A 644 10.28 3.15 -0.86
N LYS A 645 9.37 3.27 0.10
CA LYS A 645 9.13 4.47 0.90
C LYS A 645 8.99 4.15 2.39
N ASP A 646 9.07 5.18 3.22
CA ASP A 646 8.73 5.10 4.64
C ASP A 646 7.24 5.43 4.86
N THR A 647 6.67 5.01 5.98
CA THR A 647 5.29 5.36 6.39
C THR A 647 5.06 6.87 6.43
N VAL A 648 6.06 7.66 6.81
CA VAL A 648 5.95 9.13 6.84
C VAL A 648 5.81 9.73 5.43
N ASP A 649 6.35 9.05 4.41
CA ASP A 649 6.15 9.45 3.01
C ASP A 649 4.69 9.20 2.59
N MET A 650 4.06 8.09 3.04
CA MET A 650 2.62 7.85 2.81
C MET A 650 1.77 8.94 3.45
N PHE A 651 2.11 9.39 4.66
CA PHE A 651 1.41 10.50 5.30
C PHE A 651 1.50 11.79 4.50
N THR A 652 2.65 12.03 3.89
CA THR A 652 2.87 13.17 3.00
C THR A 652 2.07 13.03 1.71
N ASP A 653 2.07 11.85 1.10
CA ASP A 653 1.30 11.56 -0.12
C ASP A 653 -0.21 11.71 0.13
N ILE A 654 -0.73 11.25 1.27
CA ILE A 654 -2.14 11.44 1.65
C ILE A 654 -2.46 12.93 1.81
N ALA A 655 -1.61 13.69 2.52
CA ALA A 655 -1.83 15.11 2.78
C ALA A 655 -1.83 15.94 1.48
N ASN A 656 -0.97 15.60 0.54
CA ASN A 656 -0.82 16.29 -0.75
C ASN A 656 -1.79 15.79 -1.82
N GLY A 657 -2.53 14.69 -1.58
CA GLY A 657 -3.37 14.06 -2.60
C GLY A 657 -2.57 13.35 -3.71
N THR A 658 -1.34 12.94 -3.42
CA THR A 658 -0.41 12.26 -4.34
C THR A 658 -0.25 10.76 -4.02
N LEU A 659 -1.19 10.19 -3.26
CA LEU A 659 -1.22 8.76 -2.96
C LEU A 659 -1.30 7.97 -4.28
N PRO A 660 -0.43 6.96 -4.50
CA PRO A 660 -0.51 6.16 -5.72
C PRO A 660 -1.81 5.33 -5.79
N SER A 661 -2.09 4.79 -6.95
CA SER A 661 -3.26 3.91 -7.18
C SER A 661 -3.22 2.67 -6.30
N VAL A 662 -2.04 2.06 -6.08
CA VAL A 662 -1.88 0.91 -5.19
C VAL A 662 -0.76 1.16 -4.18
N SER A 663 -1.08 1.00 -2.92
CA SER A 663 -0.16 1.16 -1.78
C SER A 663 -0.16 -0.10 -0.93
N TYR A 664 1.00 -0.66 -0.67
CA TYR A 664 1.20 -1.65 0.39
C TYR A 664 1.85 -0.94 1.56
N ALA A 665 1.43 -1.24 2.79
CA ALA A 665 2.06 -0.66 3.96
C ALA A 665 2.17 -1.68 5.10
N HIS A 666 3.36 -1.73 5.67
CA HIS A 666 3.68 -2.50 6.86
C HIS A 666 4.27 -1.56 7.92
N PRO A 667 3.73 -1.53 9.14
CA PRO A 667 4.25 -0.66 10.19
C PRO A 667 5.67 -1.08 10.67
N ASP A 668 6.29 -0.22 11.46
CA ASP A 668 7.48 -0.58 12.24
C ASP A 668 7.19 -1.80 13.13
N GLY A 669 8.18 -2.66 13.35
CA GLY A 669 8.03 -3.89 14.14
C GLY A 669 7.64 -3.68 15.61
N ALA A 670 7.67 -2.44 16.11
CA ALA A 670 7.06 -2.11 17.39
C ALA A 670 5.55 -1.87 17.30
N LEU A 671 5.01 -1.64 16.09
CA LEU A 671 3.63 -1.23 15.84
C LEU A 671 2.79 -2.28 15.09
N ASP A 672 3.41 -3.35 14.59
CA ASP A 672 2.80 -4.34 13.69
C ASP A 672 1.79 -5.30 14.32
N GLY A 673 1.68 -5.32 15.66
CA GLY A 673 0.79 -6.22 16.39
C GLY A 673 1.38 -7.59 16.69
N HIS A 674 2.62 -7.87 16.25
CA HIS A 674 3.29 -9.17 16.47
C HIS A 674 3.37 -9.54 17.96
N PRO A 675 2.95 -10.74 18.37
CA PRO A 675 3.12 -11.20 19.75
C PRO A 675 4.57 -11.06 20.20
N SER A 676 4.79 -10.70 21.43
CA SER A 676 6.08 -10.48 22.12
C SER A 676 6.87 -9.23 21.69
N SER A 677 6.86 -8.81 20.45
CA SER A 677 7.56 -7.60 19.97
C SER A 677 6.66 -6.37 19.91
N SER A 678 5.38 -6.57 19.67
CA SER A 678 4.35 -5.53 19.59
C SER A 678 3.07 -5.96 20.34
N LYS A 679 2.00 -5.17 20.19
CA LYS A 679 0.66 -5.42 20.76
C LYS A 679 -0.40 -5.11 19.70
N LEU A 680 -1.50 -5.84 19.73
CA LEU A 680 -2.61 -5.61 18.80
C LEU A 680 -3.13 -4.17 18.85
N GLY A 681 -3.19 -3.55 20.05
CA GLY A 681 -3.58 -2.15 20.21
C GLY A 681 -2.64 -1.13 19.54
N LEU A 682 -1.36 -1.48 19.30
CA LEU A 682 -0.42 -0.64 18.55
C LEU A 682 -0.72 -0.70 17.04
N TYR A 683 -1.06 -1.88 16.51
CA TYR A 683 -1.52 -1.98 15.13
C TYR A 683 -2.86 -1.27 14.90
N GLU A 684 -3.79 -1.36 15.87
CA GLU A 684 -5.02 -0.54 15.84
C GLU A 684 -4.70 0.96 15.79
N ALA A 685 -3.71 1.43 16.56
CA ALA A 685 -3.30 2.85 16.57
C ALA A 685 -2.67 3.28 15.23
N TYR A 686 -1.89 2.41 14.60
CA TYR A 686 -1.33 2.65 13.27
C TYR A 686 -2.44 2.78 12.21
N VAL A 687 -3.35 1.82 12.13
CA VAL A 687 -4.50 1.86 11.21
C VAL A 687 -5.36 3.10 11.45
N LYS A 688 -5.65 3.42 12.71
CA LYS A 688 -6.40 4.61 13.11
C LYS A 688 -5.71 5.90 12.64
N THR A 689 -4.39 5.97 12.72
CA THR A 689 -3.62 7.14 12.27
C THR A 689 -3.78 7.36 10.77
N ILE A 690 -3.66 6.30 9.95
CA ILE A 690 -3.84 6.37 8.51
C ILE A 690 -5.26 6.82 8.15
N LEU A 691 -6.28 6.21 8.78
CA LEU A 691 -7.68 6.57 8.53
C LEU A 691 -7.97 8.02 8.94
N THR A 692 -7.39 8.50 10.04
CA THR A 692 -7.50 9.90 10.47
C THR A 692 -6.90 10.87 9.45
N LYS A 693 -5.76 10.49 8.85
CA LYS A 693 -5.14 11.31 7.80
C LYS A 693 -5.98 11.33 6.51
N LEU A 694 -6.57 10.20 6.14
CA LEU A 694 -7.53 10.13 5.04
C LEU A 694 -8.80 10.97 5.33
N ASP A 695 -9.27 10.99 6.57
CA ASP A 695 -10.41 11.83 7.00
C ASP A 695 -10.12 13.33 6.81
N ALA A 696 -8.86 13.73 6.93
CA ALA A 696 -8.43 15.10 6.67
C ALA A 696 -8.36 15.46 5.16
N ASN A 697 -8.44 14.45 4.26
CA ASN A 697 -8.51 14.64 2.81
C ASN A 697 -9.76 13.94 2.23
N PRO A 698 -10.96 14.56 2.35
CA PRO A 698 -12.21 13.92 1.93
C PRO A 698 -12.29 13.55 0.45
N ALA A 699 -11.63 14.30 -0.42
CA ALA A 699 -11.62 14.03 -1.86
C ALA A 699 -10.88 12.72 -2.16
N LEU A 700 -9.72 12.52 -1.54
CA LEU A 700 -8.95 11.29 -1.65
C LEU A 700 -9.72 10.12 -1.01
N LYS A 701 -10.25 10.32 0.21
CA LYS A 701 -11.01 9.30 0.94
C LYS A 701 -12.21 8.79 0.16
N ALA A 702 -12.89 9.65 -0.61
CA ALA A 702 -14.08 9.29 -1.38
C ALA A 702 -13.84 8.19 -2.42
N SER A 703 -12.60 8.02 -2.88
CA SER A 703 -12.20 7.01 -3.86
C SER A 703 -11.15 6.02 -3.35
N THR A 704 -10.94 5.96 -2.03
CA THR A 704 -9.94 5.08 -1.40
C THR A 704 -10.59 3.86 -0.75
N LEU A 705 -9.98 2.70 -0.97
CA LEU A 705 -10.19 1.48 -0.22
C LEU A 705 -8.99 1.26 0.70
N VAL A 706 -9.21 1.07 1.99
CA VAL A 706 -8.20 0.58 2.93
C VAL A 706 -8.54 -0.86 3.30
N ILE A 707 -7.64 -1.78 3.02
CA ILE A 707 -7.70 -3.20 3.36
C ILE A 707 -6.87 -3.38 4.63
N VAL A 708 -7.48 -3.83 5.71
CA VAL A 708 -6.82 -4.12 6.98
C VAL A 708 -6.80 -5.62 7.17
N THR A 709 -5.62 -6.22 7.21
CA THR A 709 -5.44 -7.67 7.37
C THR A 709 -4.17 -7.98 8.14
N PHE A 710 -3.85 -9.27 8.25
CA PHE A 710 -2.64 -9.81 8.88
C PHE A 710 -1.91 -10.71 7.89
N ASP A 711 -0.62 -10.94 8.12
CA ASP A 711 0.20 -11.82 7.30
C ASP A 711 -0.14 -13.29 7.52
N GLU A 712 -0.27 -13.70 8.78
CA GLU A 712 -0.56 -15.09 9.17
C GLU A 712 -1.25 -15.18 10.53
N GLY A 713 -1.68 -16.39 10.90
CA GLY A 713 -2.31 -16.67 12.19
C GLY A 713 -1.34 -16.79 13.37
N GLY A 714 -0.02 -16.77 13.13
CA GLY A 714 0.99 -16.78 14.20
C GLY A 714 0.96 -18.03 15.10
N GLY A 715 0.47 -19.17 14.60
CA GLY A 715 0.33 -20.39 15.40
C GLY A 715 -0.79 -20.33 16.43
N TYR A 716 -1.68 -19.35 16.38
CA TYR A 716 -2.90 -19.32 17.18
C TYR A 716 -4.00 -20.19 16.57
N TYR A 717 -4.83 -20.75 17.42
CA TYR A 717 -5.98 -21.58 17.06
C TYR A 717 -7.03 -20.77 16.29
N ASP A 718 -7.66 -21.45 15.33
CA ASP A 718 -8.83 -20.96 14.62
C ASP A 718 -9.78 -22.12 14.32
N SER A 719 -11.08 -21.88 14.43
CA SER A 719 -12.13 -22.89 14.26
C SER A 719 -12.69 -22.97 12.83
N GLY A 720 -12.15 -22.19 11.88
CA GLY A 720 -12.63 -22.12 10.49
C GLY A 720 -12.33 -23.37 9.68
N PHE A 721 -13.06 -23.54 8.57
CA PHE A 721 -12.74 -24.52 7.54
C PHE A 721 -11.47 -24.09 6.81
N ILE A 722 -10.54 -25.01 6.56
CA ILE A 722 -9.31 -24.75 5.80
C ILE A 722 -9.41 -25.49 4.47
N GLN A 723 -9.27 -24.77 3.36
CA GLN A 723 -9.16 -25.34 2.01
C GLN A 723 -7.69 -25.57 1.67
N PRO A 724 -7.22 -26.82 1.54
CA PRO A 724 -5.88 -27.07 1.01
C PRO A 724 -5.85 -26.77 -0.50
N ILE A 725 -5.21 -25.69 -0.87
CA ILE A 725 -5.17 -25.22 -2.27
C ILE A 725 -4.04 -25.88 -3.06
N ASP A 726 -2.86 -26.00 -2.46
CA ASP A 726 -1.67 -26.61 -3.03
C ASP A 726 -0.72 -27.13 -1.92
N PHE A 727 0.54 -27.41 -2.24
CA PHE A 727 1.54 -27.85 -1.27
C PHE A 727 1.77 -26.84 -0.15
N PHE A 728 1.63 -25.55 -0.45
CA PHE A 728 1.92 -24.46 0.49
C PHE A 728 0.77 -24.13 1.45
N GLY A 729 -0.42 -24.61 1.23
CA GLY A 729 -1.58 -24.42 2.11
C GLY A 729 -2.77 -23.90 1.32
N ASP A 730 -3.78 -23.36 1.93
CA ASP A 730 -3.94 -22.33 2.97
C ASP A 730 -3.81 -22.82 4.42
N GLY A 731 -3.77 -21.84 5.32
CA GLY A 731 -3.77 -22.05 6.76
C GLY A 731 -5.02 -21.52 7.46
N THR A 732 -4.87 -21.16 8.71
CA THR A 732 -5.93 -20.62 9.57
C THR A 732 -6.50 -19.32 9.03
N ARG A 733 -7.73 -18.99 9.43
CA ARG A 733 -8.31 -17.68 9.12
C ARG A 733 -7.55 -16.55 9.83
N ILE A 734 -7.48 -15.43 9.14
CA ILE A 734 -6.95 -14.16 9.63
C ILE A 734 -8.03 -13.07 9.46
N PRO A 735 -8.00 -11.97 10.23
CA PRO A 735 -8.95 -10.88 10.04
C PRO A 735 -8.77 -10.17 8.69
N LEU A 736 -9.89 -9.79 8.06
CA LEU A 736 -9.94 -8.90 6.91
C LEU A 736 -11.08 -7.91 7.08
N ILE A 737 -10.76 -6.60 7.04
CA ILE A 737 -11.74 -5.51 7.07
C ILE A 737 -11.48 -4.60 5.86
N LEU A 738 -12.52 -4.29 5.10
CA LEU A 738 -12.46 -3.39 3.94
C LEU A 738 -13.10 -2.04 4.30
N VAL A 739 -12.29 -1.00 4.44
CA VAL A 739 -12.74 0.34 4.82
C VAL A 739 -12.83 1.24 3.60
N SER A 740 -14.05 1.54 3.16
CA SER A 740 -14.33 2.40 2.01
C SER A 740 -15.72 3.01 2.14
N PRO A 741 -16.04 4.11 1.46
CA PRO A 741 -17.45 4.54 1.31
C PRO A 741 -18.36 3.43 0.79
N TYR A 742 -17.86 2.55 -0.07
CA TYR A 742 -18.60 1.50 -0.77
C TYR A 742 -18.72 0.17 -0.01
N THR A 743 -18.20 0.10 1.21
CA THR A 743 -18.23 -1.12 2.06
C THR A 743 -18.94 -0.88 3.39
N ARG A 744 -19.73 0.21 3.49
CA ARG A 744 -20.43 0.58 4.73
C ARG A 744 -21.57 -0.40 5.03
N GLY A 745 -21.94 -0.46 6.31
CA GLY A 745 -23.10 -1.21 6.78
C GLY A 745 -22.81 -2.39 7.70
N GLY A 746 -21.53 -2.70 7.97
CA GLY A 746 -21.15 -3.82 8.86
C GLY A 746 -21.51 -5.19 8.27
N LYS A 747 -21.38 -5.33 6.94
CA LYS A 747 -21.62 -6.59 6.23
C LYS A 747 -20.56 -7.62 6.59
N ILE A 748 -20.98 -8.86 6.88
CA ILE A 748 -20.05 -9.99 7.01
C ILE A 748 -20.07 -10.81 5.70
N ASN A 749 -18.88 -11.05 5.15
CA ASN A 749 -18.71 -11.87 3.95
C ASN A 749 -18.16 -13.25 4.34
N HIS A 750 -18.79 -14.31 3.82
CA HIS A 750 -18.44 -15.70 4.09
C HIS A 750 -17.67 -16.37 2.92
N GLY A 751 -17.46 -15.64 1.82
CA GLY A 751 -16.71 -16.16 0.67
C GLY A 751 -15.30 -16.53 1.04
N TYR A 752 -14.85 -17.72 0.62
CA TYR A 752 -13.50 -18.19 0.89
C TYR A 752 -12.46 -17.26 0.21
N ALA A 753 -11.58 -16.69 0.99
CA ALA A 753 -10.58 -15.73 0.56
C ALA A 753 -9.22 -16.08 1.16
N ASP A 754 -8.16 -15.66 0.49
CA ASP A 754 -6.79 -15.64 0.99
C ASP A 754 -6.08 -14.33 0.58
N HIS A 755 -4.78 -14.17 0.85
CA HIS A 755 -4.03 -12.97 0.46
C HIS A 755 -4.11 -12.68 -1.04
N VAL A 756 -4.16 -13.72 -1.88
CA VAL A 756 -4.22 -13.58 -3.33
C VAL A 756 -5.56 -13.04 -3.81
N SER A 757 -6.60 -13.12 -2.98
CA SER A 757 -7.88 -12.43 -3.23
C SER A 757 -7.70 -10.90 -3.32
N ILE A 758 -6.72 -10.34 -2.63
CA ILE A 758 -6.36 -8.92 -2.72
C ILE A 758 -5.76 -8.61 -4.10
N LEU A 759 -4.90 -9.50 -4.61
CA LEU A 759 -4.35 -9.39 -5.97
C LEU A 759 -5.47 -9.46 -7.02
N LYS A 760 -6.38 -10.42 -6.91
CA LYS A 760 -7.55 -10.54 -7.80
C LYS A 760 -8.43 -9.29 -7.78
N PHE A 761 -8.59 -8.65 -6.61
CA PHE A 761 -9.30 -7.37 -6.52
C PHE A 761 -8.58 -6.28 -7.32
N ILE A 762 -7.27 -6.12 -7.13
CA ILE A 762 -6.45 -5.12 -7.83
C ILE A 762 -6.51 -5.39 -9.34
N GLU A 763 -6.28 -6.63 -9.75
CA GLU A 763 -6.30 -7.04 -11.16
C GLU A 763 -7.66 -6.72 -11.81
N ARG A 764 -8.76 -7.10 -11.17
CA ARG A 764 -10.08 -6.81 -11.69
C ARG A 764 -10.37 -5.32 -11.73
N ASN A 765 -9.93 -4.56 -10.73
CA ASN A 765 -10.19 -3.11 -10.67
C ASN A 765 -9.47 -2.33 -11.78
N TRP A 766 -8.31 -2.79 -12.24
CA TRP A 766 -7.56 -2.13 -13.33
C TRP A 766 -7.48 -2.93 -14.62
N GLY A 767 -8.19 -4.04 -14.73
CA GLY A 767 -8.22 -4.88 -15.93
C GLY A 767 -6.85 -5.49 -16.25
N LEU A 768 -6.11 -5.92 -15.21
CA LEU A 768 -4.87 -6.65 -15.33
C LEU A 768 -5.14 -8.14 -15.58
N ALA A 769 -4.23 -8.80 -16.26
CA ALA A 769 -4.21 -10.26 -16.33
C ALA A 769 -3.59 -10.83 -15.06
N PRO A 770 -3.85 -12.10 -14.72
CA PRO A 770 -3.14 -12.81 -13.66
C PRO A 770 -1.62 -12.71 -13.83
N ILE A 771 -0.90 -12.64 -12.69
CA ILE A 771 0.55 -12.37 -12.66
C ILE A 771 1.34 -13.38 -13.48
N THR A 772 1.05 -14.69 -13.31
CA THR A 772 1.64 -15.79 -14.10
C THR A 772 0.60 -16.89 -14.26
N SER A 773 0.88 -17.89 -15.11
CA SER A 773 0.03 -19.08 -15.24
C SER A 773 0.08 -20.02 -14.02
N ARG A 774 1.01 -19.80 -13.09
CA ARG A 774 1.18 -20.57 -11.86
C ARG A 774 0.54 -19.92 -10.64
N SER A 775 0.43 -18.60 -10.64
CA SER A 775 -0.05 -17.84 -9.47
C SER A 775 -1.52 -18.14 -9.17
N ARG A 776 -1.90 -18.07 -7.89
CA ARG A 776 -3.23 -18.45 -7.40
C ARG A 776 -4.35 -17.51 -7.83
N ASP A 777 -4.03 -16.32 -8.32
CA ASP A 777 -4.96 -15.37 -8.92
C ASP A 777 -5.72 -15.93 -10.15
N ASN A 778 -5.23 -17.02 -10.74
CA ASN A 778 -5.94 -17.80 -11.76
C ASN A 778 -7.13 -18.64 -11.21
N TYR A 779 -7.24 -18.87 -9.91
CA TYR A 779 -8.33 -19.69 -9.38
C TYR A 779 -9.69 -18.98 -9.50
N PRO A 780 -10.76 -19.76 -9.75
CA PRO A 780 -12.10 -19.20 -9.89
C PRO A 780 -12.60 -18.62 -8.56
N ASN A 781 -13.63 -17.77 -8.63
CA ASN A 781 -14.38 -17.37 -7.45
C ASN A 781 -15.14 -18.54 -6.86
N PRO A 782 -15.32 -18.61 -5.52
CA PRO A 782 -16.03 -19.69 -4.84
C PRO A 782 -17.49 -19.79 -5.29
N ILE A 783 -17.95 -21.02 -5.54
CA ILE A 783 -19.36 -21.35 -5.66
C ILE A 783 -19.76 -22.07 -4.37
N VAL A 784 -20.70 -21.51 -3.63
CA VAL A 784 -21.14 -22.02 -2.34
C VAL A 784 -22.65 -22.36 -2.36
N THR A 785 -23.11 -23.14 -1.39
CA THR A 785 -24.53 -23.40 -1.17
C THR A 785 -25.09 -22.47 -0.10
N ALA A 786 -26.41 -22.25 -0.10
CA ALA A 786 -27.05 -21.44 0.93
C ALA A 786 -26.91 -22.04 2.34
N ASP A 787 -26.85 -23.37 2.43
CA ASP A 787 -26.74 -24.09 3.70
C ASP A 787 -25.30 -24.12 4.23
N ASN A 788 -24.30 -23.94 3.35
CA ASN A 788 -22.89 -23.88 3.74
C ASN A 788 -22.14 -22.83 2.92
N PRO A 789 -22.13 -21.57 3.37
CA PRO A 789 -21.49 -20.48 2.64
C PRO A 789 -19.96 -20.45 2.83
N TYR A 790 -19.41 -21.31 3.70
CA TYR A 790 -17.98 -21.30 4.05
C TYR A 790 -17.14 -22.26 3.20
N VAL A 791 -17.75 -23.24 2.57
CA VAL A 791 -17.05 -24.32 1.87
C VAL A 791 -17.37 -24.27 0.38
N PRO A 792 -16.40 -23.91 -0.47
CA PRO A 792 -16.61 -23.91 -1.93
C PRO A 792 -16.91 -25.31 -2.48
N THR A 793 -17.85 -25.41 -3.41
CA THR A 793 -18.15 -26.65 -4.13
C THR A 793 -17.27 -26.89 -5.34
N ASN A 794 -16.56 -25.83 -5.80
CA ASN A 794 -15.66 -25.82 -6.95
C ASN A 794 -14.17 -25.68 -6.55
N MET A 795 -13.78 -26.24 -5.41
CA MET A 795 -12.40 -26.18 -4.90
C MET A 795 -11.37 -26.69 -5.91
N PRO A 796 -10.16 -26.06 -5.97
CA PRO A 796 -9.75 -24.87 -5.23
C PRO A 796 -10.32 -23.58 -5.83
N ALA A 797 -10.78 -22.68 -4.96
CA ALA A 797 -11.42 -21.42 -5.37
C ALA A 797 -11.20 -20.33 -4.30
N ILE A 798 -10.89 -19.11 -4.71
CA ILE A 798 -10.72 -17.92 -3.87
C ILE A 798 -11.45 -16.73 -4.47
N THR A 799 -12.10 -15.91 -3.63
CA THR A 799 -12.88 -14.75 -4.10
C THR A 799 -11.99 -13.61 -4.59
N ASP A 800 -12.56 -12.74 -5.42
CA ASP A 800 -11.96 -11.46 -5.81
C ASP A 800 -12.45 -10.28 -4.95
N LEU A 801 -13.13 -10.54 -3.84
CA LEU A 801 -13.66 -9.59 -2.86
C LEU A 801 -14.74 -8.62 -3.37
N PHE A 802 -15.11 -8.63 -4.66
CA PHE A 802 -16.06 -7.66 -5.21
C PHE A 802 -17.46 -7.76 -4.61
N ASP A 803 -17.85 -8.92 -4.11
CA ASP A 803 -19.12 -9.14 -3.41
C ASP A 803 -19.19 -8.44 -2.03
N MET A 804 -18.08 -7.92 -1.52
CA MET A 804 -18.04 -7.12 -0.30
C MET A 804 -18.45 -5.65 -0.51
N PHE A 805 -18.57 -5.18 -1.75
CA PHE A 805 -18.85 -3.80 -2.11
C PHE A 805 -20.31 -3.58 -2.52
N ASP A 806 -20.77 -2.36 -2.32
CA ASP A 806 -21.97 -1.79 -2.94
C ASP A 806 -21.59 -0.48 -3.63
N PHE A 807 -21.35 -0.54 -4.93
CA PHE A 807 -21.00 0.62 -5.75
C PHE A 807 -22.21 1.48 -6.15
N ASN A 808 -23.44 1.13 -5.71
CA ASN A 808 -24.65 1.90 -5.98
C ASN A 808 -25.03 2.84 -4.82
N GLN A 809 -24.20 2.92 -3.77
CA GLN A 809 -24.45 3.80 -2.61
C GLN A 809 -24.06 5.24 -2.90
#